data_26cf4bd534ac8be0de0e6ab6147c72ec
#
_entry.id   26cf4bd534ac8be0de0e6ab6147c72ec
#
_cell.length_a   1.000
_cell.length_b   1.000
_cell.length_c   1.000
_cell.angle_alpha   90.00
_cell.angle_beta   90.00
_cell.angle_gamma   90.00
#
_symmetry.space_group_name_H-M   'P 1'
#
loop_
_entity.id
_entity.type
_entity.pdbx_description
1 polymer ?
#
loop_
_entity_poly.entity_id
_entity_poly.type
_entity_poly.pdbx_seq_one_letter_code
_entity_poly.pdbx_strand_id
1 'polypeptide(L)'
;MIRLFSLLSAFAVLMILTAGAGVYWISATQIAQSKQDSTAAVAKSVALGITAQIKLLTDTLEKMAQDPEVLAAVTSADTARTHTVAAELERHLPGVLKVRLLLPGVSELDDKSVPKMGYADLDMVRETFTKNQLPAIQGDVGPDRHLAITRRIMQNDQAVGVILASLNYDFISKTVQAAELKDGQLELKQATLVLGAAGQPVGAEQGDDVPIKVANTGWELHYRYDNSVNSSGLTVIASIIALSALLALLAFFIGYRKLSSLLTHDLGSVLKAFKDLMTNKLQGNYPVKLPEMHAVISTLSQFKRVMDNQDSYVADDNNIADFGMRGFFDDFGDGLTATAPGSLAALPPAMKVTSGATPPKTANDGIDARAVAEAEQRLEQSPKAQTDSVNFNKPAAATSKPDAVEKTVPDFFDMPLSTKKTADTGVIFRAYDIRGIVGKSLTKEVVYDIGRALGTQAKELGCKTIVVGRDGRTSSPALAEALAKGIITTGLNVLDIGMIPTPVLYFVARHTEGRSGVMITGSHNPADFNGLKMVINGETLSGERIQQLKTCMDNQAYATGTTGGIEQNSQFSNEYIGIISEDIHVARPMTVVLDCGNGVAGELGPILLKTLGCEVKELFCDIDGTFPNHHPDPSNPKNLSELIATVKHYKADIGIAFDGDGDRLGVVDSNGKIIWPDRQMMLFAKDVLAGKPGSEIIYDVKCTRHLADQIVKYGGKPTLWKTGHSLMKAKLKETGAKLAGEMSGHIFFNDRWFGFDDALYSAARLLEILSRDTRSSAEVFADFPDSINTPELNVVLEEGENFTFMDGLLAAAHFSGGKITDIDGMRVDFPNGWGLVRASNTTPSLVIRFEADSEAAMSGIQEQFRQLMKKIKPDIVLPF
;
A
#
# COMPACT_ATOMS: atom_id res chain seq x y z
N MET A 1 -5.52 46.17 -24.56
CA MET A 1 -6.22 45.03 -23.94
C MET A 1 -6.25 43.81 -24.84
N ILE A 2 -6.83 43.81 -26.04
CA ILE A 2 -6.95 42.62 -26.89
C ILE A 2 -5.59 41.92 -27.12
N ARG A 3 -4.52 42.66 -27.41
CA ARG A 3 -3.15 42.14 -27.62
C ARG A 3 -2.59 41.50 -26.38
N LEU A 4 -2.87 42.03 -25.18
CA LEU A 4 -2.40 41.45 -23.90
C LEU A 4 -3.12 40.12 -23.61
N PHE A 5 -4.44 40.10 -23.74
CA PHE A 5 -5.23 38.88 -23.55
C PHE A 5 -4.88 37.80 -24.58
N SER A 6 -4.64 38.15 -25.84
CA SER A 6 -4.21 37.18 -26.85
C SER A 6 -2.80 36.62 -26.57
N LEU A 7 -1.87 37.45 -26.08
CA LEU A 7 -0.54 36.98 -25.66
C LEU A 7 -0.61 36.07 -24.45
N LEU A 8 -1.39 36.41 -23.42
CA LEU A 8 -1.57 35.59 -22.24
C LEU A 8 -2.26 34.24 -22.55
N SER A 9 -3.30 34.28 -23.43
CA SER A 9 -3.95 33.04 -23.86
C SER A 9 -3.04 32.15 -24.69
N ALA A 10 -2.24 32.72 -25.61
CA ALA A 10 -1.27 31.99 -26.41
C ALA A 10 -0.18 31.34 -25.50
N PHE A 11 0.31 32.06 -24.50
CA PHE A 11 1.26 31.58 -23.52
C PHE A 11 0.66 30.45 -22.67
N ALA A 12 -0.57 30.59 -22.18
CA ALA A 12 -1.25 29.55 -21.39
C ALA A 12 -1.47 28.27 -22.22
N VAL A 13 -1.91 28.39 -23.46
CA VAL A 13 -2.06 27.25 -24.38
C VAL A 13 -0.72 26.59 -24.67
N LEU A 14 0.34 27.36 -24.90
CA LEU A 14 1.68 26.83 -25.11
C LEU A 14 2.18 26.04 -23.89
N MET A 15 1.95 26.55 -22.68
CA MET A 15 2.29 25.84 -21.44
C MET A 15 1.52 24.52 -21.27
N ILE A 16 0.22 24.52 -21.59
CA ILE A 16 -0.61 23.30 -21.56
C ILE A 16 -0.12 22.29 -22.59
N LEU A 17 0.20 22.73 -23.81
CA LEU A 17 0.68 21.84 -24.86
C LEU A 17 2.07 21.27 -24.56
N THR A 18 3.00 22.07 -24.01
CA THR A 18 4.34 21.59 -23.65
C THR A 18 4.31 20.63 -22.48
N ALA A 19 3.55 20.95 -21.42
CA ALA A 19 3.33 20.05 -20.29
C ALA A 19 2.64 18.75 -20.74
N GLY A 20 1.61 18.88 -21.58
CA GLY A 20 0.89 17.75 -22.14
C GLY A 20 1.75 16.85 -23.03
N ALA A 21 2.63 17.42 -23.86
CA ALA A 21 3.60 16.66 -24.65
C ALA A 21 4.58 15.88 -23.74
N GLY A 22 5.01 16.47 -22.63
CA GLY A 22 5.83 15.80 -21.62
C GLY A 22 5.10 14.60 -20.98
N VAL A 23 3.86 14.79 -20.54
CA VAL A 23 3.04 13.70 -19.98
C VAL A 23 2.80 12.59 -21.02
N TYR A 24 2.47 12.95 -22.27
CA TYR A 24 2.30 11.97 -23.33
C TYR A 24 3.57 11.14 -23.57
N TRP A 25 4.73 11.79 -23.64
CA TRP A 25 6.01 11.11 -23.84
C TRP A 25 6.38 10.18 -22.68
N ILE A 26 6.22 10.64 -21.43
CA ILE A 26 6.45 9.84 -20.22
C ILE A 26 5.51 8.62 -20.20
N SER A 27 4.21 8.82 -20.45
CA SER A 27 3.25 7.72 -20.48
C SER A 27 3.55 6.70 -21.57
N ALA A 28 3.98 7.14 -22.75
CA ALA A 28 4.36 6.25 -23.84
C ALA A 28 5.58 5.39 -23.48
N THR A 29 6.59 6.01 -22.83
CA THR A 29 7.79 5.28 -22.38
C THR A 29 7.47 4.31 -21.24
N GLN A 30 6.62 4.70 -20.30
CA GLN A 30 6.18 3.82 -19.20
C GLN A 30 5.39 2.61 -19.70
N ILE A 31 4.51 2.78 -20.70
CA ILE A 31 3.76 1.67 -21.31
C ILE A 31 4.73 0.69 -21.99
N ALA A 32 5.71 1.17 -22.77
CA ALA A 32 6.71 0.33 -23.42
C ALA A 32 7.54 -0.45 -22.37
N GLN A 33 8.00 0.24 -21.33
CA GLN A 33 8.76 -0.37 -20.23
C GLN A 33 7.93 -1.42 -19.50
N SER A 34 6.68 -1.12 -19.18
CA SER A 34 5.78 -2.07 -18.49
C SER A 34 5.53 -3.35 -19.31
N LYS A 35 5.39 -3.25 -20.65
CA LYS A 35 5.28 -4.42 -21.53
C LYS A 35 6.56 -5.25 -21.51
N GLN A 36 7.72 -4.61 -21.57
CA GLN A 36 9.02 -5.28 -21.48
C GLN A 36 9.16 -6.01 -20.15
N ASP A 37 8.91 -5.32 -19.03
CA ASP A 37 9.08 -5.88 -17.68
C ASP A 37 8.11 -7.05 -17.43
N SER A 38 6.86 -6.93 -17.88
CA SER A 38 5.86 -8.00 -17.78
C SER A 38 6.29 -9.24 -18.58
N THR A 39 6.71 -9.08 -19.84
CA THR A 39 7.17 -10.21 -20.68
C THR A 39 8.43 -10.85 -20.09
N ALA A 40 9.38 -10.04 -19.61
CA ALA A 40 10.59 -10.52 -18.96
C ALA A 40 10.30 -11.29 -17.67
N ALA A 41 9.34 -10.84 -16.85
CA ALA A 41 8.93 -11.52 -15.64
C ALA A 41 8.34 -12.90 -15.93
N VAL A 42 7.44 -13.01 -16.91
CA VAL A 42 6.88 -14.27 -17.35
C VAL A 42 7.98 -15.20 -17.86
N ALA A 43 8.90 -14.69 -18.68
CA ALA A 43 10.03 -15.48 -19.21
C ALA A 43 10.91 -16.02 -18.09
N LYS A 44 11.25 -15.20 -17.08
CA LYS A 44 11.99 -15.63 -15.89
C LYS A 44 11.25 -16.70 -15.09
N SER A 45 9.95 -16.53 -14.89
CA SER A 45 9.10 -17.52 -14.19
C SER A 45 9.11 -18.87 -14.88
N VAL A 46 8.96 -18.90 -16.22
CA VAL A 46 9.04 -20.13 -17.02
C VAL A 46 10.42 -20.78 -16.91
N ALA A 47 11.51 -20.00 -17.03
CA ALA A 47 12.87 -20.51 -16.90
C ALA A 47 13.13 -21.13 -15.53
N LEU A 48 12.64 -20.48 -14.43
CA LEU A 48 12.73 -21.01 -13.07
C LEU A 48 11.91 -22.28 -12.89
N GLY A 49 10.69 -22.33 -13.40
CA GLY A 49 9.83 -23.52 -13.35
C GLY A 49 10.47 -24.73 -14.02
N ILE A 50 11.04 -24.54 -15.22
CA ILE A 50 11.77 -25.61 -15.92
C ILE A 50 13.03 -26.00 -15.12
N THR A 51 13.78 -25.04 -14.60
CA THR A 51 14.97 -25.28 -13.77
C THR A 51 14.63 -26.14 -12.54
N ALA A 52 13.54 -25.82 -11.83
CA ALA A 52 13.12 -26.58 -10.65
C ALA A 52 12.74 -28.03 -10.98
N GLN A 53 12.00 -28.26 -12.08
CA GLN A 53 11.63 -29.60 -12.53
C GLN A 53 12.84 -30.43 -12.96
N ILE A 54 13.75 -29.82 -13.73
CA ILE A 54 14.99 -30.49 -14.15
C ILE A 54 15.88 -30.81 -12.95
N LYS A 55 15.99 -29.88 -12.00
CA LYS A 55 16.74 -30.12 -10.76
C LYS A 55 16.17 -31.28 -9.97
N LEU A 56 14.84 -31.33 -9.78
CA LEU A 56 14.17 -32.42 -9.05
C LEU A 56 14.50 -33.77 -9.70
N LEU A 57 14.37 -33.92 -11.03
CA LEU A 57 14.70 -35.13 -11.76
C LEU A 57 16.18 -35.51 -11.61
N THR A 58 17.05 -34.52 -11.69
CA THR A 58 18.49 -34.68 -11.57
C THR A 58 18.90 -35.14 -10.16
N ASP A 59 18.36 -34.50 -9.12
CA ASP A 59 18.63 -34.83 -7.70
C ASP A 59 18.08 -36.22 -7.35
N THR A 60 16.90 -36.59 -7.92
CA THR A 60 16.36 -37.94 -7.78
C THR A 60 17.27 -38.97 -8.38
N LEU A 61 17.76 -38.74 -9.60
CA LEU A 61 18.68 -39.65 -10.28
C LEU A 61 20.03 -39.75 -9.55
N GLU A 62 20.49 -38.63 -8.97
CA GLU A 62 21.73 -38.63 -8.13
C GLU A 62 21.57 -39.53 -6.90
N LYS A 63 20.41 -39.47 -6.21
CA LYS A 63 20.11 -40.37 -5.07
C LYS A 63 20.05 -41.83 -5.49
N MET A 64 19.42 -42.12 -6.65
CA MET A 64 19.37 -43.45 -7.20
C MET A 64 20.77 -43.99 -7.56
N ALA A 65 21.66 -43.13 -8.05
CA ALA A 65 23.05 -43.51 -8.37
C ALA A 65 23.86 -43.85 -7.10
N GLN A 66 23.43 -43.41 -5.91
CA GLN A 66 24.05 -43.70 -4.60
C GLN A 66 23.41 -44.90 -3.90
N ASP A 67 22.37 -45.50 -4.47
CA ASP A 67 21.69 -46.64 -3.87
C ASP A 67 22.64 -47.88 -3.77
N PRO A 68 22.74 -48.53 -2.61
CA PRO A 68 23.57 -49.72 -2.43
C PRO A 68 23.23 -50.88 -3.39
N GLU A 69 21.98 -51.03 -3.77
CA GLU A 69 21.54 -52.07 -4.73
C GLU A 69 22.02 -51.75 -6.16
N VAL A 70 21.95 -50.49 -6.55
CA VAL A 70 22.47 -50.01 -7.84
C VAL A 70 23.99 -50.18 -7.90
N LEU A 71 24.69 -49.84 -6.83
CA LEU A 71 26.13 -50.00 -6.73
C LEU A 71 26.54 -51.48 -6.79
N ALA A 72 25.82 -52.34 -6.07
CA ALA A 72 26.06 -53.79 -6.08
C ALA A 72 25.77 -54.42 -7.45
N ALA A 73 24.73 -53.95 -8.16
CA ALA A 73 24.43 -54.46 -9.50
C ALA A 73 25.55 -54.13 -10.50
N VAL A 74 26.00 -52.89 -10.49
CA VAL A 74 27.06 -52.38 -11.41
C VAL A 74 28.42 -53.03 -11.12
N THR A 75 28.76 -53.23 -9.84
CA THR A 75 30.07 -53.84 -9.45
C THR A 75 30.09 -55.33 -9.66
N SER A 76 28.94 -56.00 -9.70
CA SER A 76 28.88 -57.44 -9.99
C SER A 76 29.16 -57.77 -11.44
N ALA A 77 29.11 -56.81 -12.37
CA ALA A 77 29.20 -56.99 -13.83
C ALA A 77 28.22 -58.01 -14.39
N ASP A 78 27.14 -58.35 -13.62
CA ASP A 78 26.07 -59.27 -14.07
C ASP A 78 25.00 -58.46 -14.83
N THR A 79 24.93 -58.70 -16.19
CA THR A 79 24.02 -58.00 -17.06
C THR A 79 22.56 -58.28 -16.71
N ALA A 80 22.21 -59.47 -16.26
CA ALA A 80 20.83 -59.80 -15.86
C ALA A 80 20.39 -59.03 -14.64
N ARG A 81 21.28 -58.86 -13.66
CA ARG A 81 21.06 -58.10 -12.45
C ARG A 81 20.97 -56.61 -12.70
N THR A 82 21.86 -56.04 -13.55
CA THR A 82 21.77 -54.65 -13.94
C THR A 82 20.48 -54.29 -14.65
N HIS A 83 19.96 -55.19 -15.52
CA HIS A 83 18.64 -55.00 -16.14
C HIS A 83 17.49 -55.08 -15.16
N THR A 84 17.54 -55.97 -14.16
CA THR A 84 16.48 -56.12 -13.15
C THR A 84 16.39 -54.86 -12.28
N VAL A 85 17.53 -54.38 -11.78
CA VAL A 85 17.61 -53.18 -10.95
C VAL A 85 17.22 -51.92 -11.77
N ALA A 86 17.66 -51.81 -13.04
CA ALA A 86 17.23 -50.73 -13.91
C ALA A 86 15.70 -50.69 -14.10
N ALA A 87 15.05 -51.86 -14.28
CA ALA A 87 13.60 -51.95 -14.41
C ALA A 87 12.84 -51.60 -13.10
N GLU A 88 13.47 -51.81 -11.95
CA GLU A 88 12.95 -51.39 -10.64
C GLU A 88 13.02 -49.89 -10.43
N LEU A 89 14.13 -49.26 -10.82
CA LEU A 89 14.30 -47.78 -10.81
C LEU A 89 13.30 -47.07 -11.71
N GLU A 90 12.89 -47.70 -12.84
CA GLU A 90 11.85 -47.14 -13.73
C GLU A 90 10.52 -46.91 -12.99
N ARG A 91 10.18 -47.68 -11.94
CA ARG A 91 8.93 -47.50 -11.17
C ARG A 91 8.94 -46.31 -10.23
N HIS A 92 10.13 -45.79 -9.90
CA HIS A 92 10.30 -44.74 -8.92
C HIS A 92 10.65 -43.36 -9.53
N LEU A 93 10.86 -43.27 -10.85
CA LEU A 93 11.22 -42.03 -11.53
C LEU A 93 10.01 -41.52 -12.38
N PRO A 94 9.45 -40.36 -12.04
CA PRO A 94 8.26 -39.84 -12.74
C PRO A 94 8.59 -39.49 -14.21
N GLY A 95 7.71 -39.88 -15.12
CA GLY A 95 7.86 -39.61 -16.55
C GLY A 95 8.98 -40.39 -17.27
N VAL A 96 9.52 -41.43 -16.61
CA VAL A 96 10.56 -42.26 -17.18
C VAL A 96 10.00 -43.07 -18.37
N LEU A 97 10.79 -43.17 -19.41
CA LEU A 97 10.59 -44.06 -20.55
C LEU A 97 11.50 -45.29 -20.44
N LYS A 98 12.77 -45.06 -20.05
CA LYS A 98 13.76 -46.11 -19.86
C LYS A 98 14.88 -45.68 -18.91
N VAL A 99 15.35 -46.60 -18.05
CA VAL A 99 16.57 -46.46 -17.25
C VAL A 99 17.59 -47.49 -17.69
N ARG A 100 18.86 -47.07 -17.86
CA ARG A 100 19.97 -47.96 -18.20
C ARG A 100 21.11 -47.77 -17.22
N LEU A 101 21.64 -48.90 -16.71
CA LEU A 101 22.85 -48.93 -15.90
C LEU A 101 24.00 -49.41 -16.81
N LEU A 102 24.97 -48.53 -17.09
CA LEU A 102 25.99 -48.72 -18.12
C LEU A 102 27.38 -48.80 -17.44
N LEU A 103 28.15 -49.82 -17.89
CA LEU A 103 29.49 -50.11 -17.34
C LEU A 103 30.55 -49.33 -18.14
N PRO A 104 31.77 -49.14 -17.56
CA PRO A 104 32.90 -48.54 -18.28
C PRO A 104 33.22 -49.33 -19.54
N GLY A 105 33.47 -48.59 -20.66
CA GLY A 105 33.81 -49.20 -21.94
C GLY A 105 32.61 -49.59 -22.80
N VAL A 106 31.40 -49.16 -22.44
CA VAL A 106 30.19 -49.37 -23.25
C VAL A 106 30.40 -48.81 -24.66
N SER A 107 30.14 -49.62 -25.67
CA SER A 107 30.29 -49.26 -27.10
C SER A 107 29.11 -49.67 -27.95
N GLU A 108 28.15 -50.49 -27.38
CA GLU A 108 27.03 -50.98 -28.09
C GLU A 108 25.80 -50.03 -27.92
N LEU A 109 25.08 -49.85 -29.02
CA LEU A 109 23.79 -49.14 -29.05
C LEU A 109 22.67 -50.04 -28.57
N ASP A 110 21.65 -49.50 -27.91
CA ASP A 110 20.44 -50.23 -27.52
C ASP A 110 19.32 -49.92 -28.54
N ASP A 111 19.27 -50.70 -29.61
CA ASP A 111 18.23 -50.56 -30.64
C ASP A 111 16.93 -51.31 -30.31
N LYS A 112 16.89 -52.08 -29.21
CA LYS A 112 15.76 -52.97 -28.85
C LYS A 112 14.77 -52.29 -27.90
N SER A 113 15.22 -51.30 -27.15
CA SER A 113 14.37 -50.55 -26.22
C SER A 113 13.76 -49.30 -26.88
N VAL A 114 12.64 -48.80 -26.34
CA VAL A 114 12.04 -47.53 -26.73
C VAL A 114 12.09 -46.61 -25.51
N PRO A 115 12.69 -45.40 -25.59
CA PRO A 115 13.45 -44.89 -26.73
C PRO A 115 14.77 -45.65 -26.93
N LYS A 116 15.27 -45.71 -28.17
CA LYS A 116 16.58 -46.27 -28.52
C LYS A 116 17.69 -45.42 -27.89
N MET A 117 18.79 -46.07 -27.52
CA MET A 117 20.02 -45.34 -27.13
C MET A 117 20.84 -45.09 -28.41
N GLY A 118 20.86 -43.83 -28.85
CA GLY A 118 21.60 -43.41 -30.02
C GLY A 118 23.09 -43.05 -29.76
N TYR A 119 23.82 -42.59 -30.78
CA TYR A 119 25.21 -42.19 -30.64
C TYR A 119 25.36 -40.99 -29.69
N ALA A 120 24.40 -40.04 -29.69
CA ALA A 120 24.44 -38.87 -28.79
C ALA A 120 24.29 -39.25 -27.33
N ASP A 121 23.41 -40.23 -27.02
CA ASP A 121 23.29 -40.81 -25.69
C ASP A 121 24.59 -41.51 -25.26
N LEU A 122 25.17 -42.29 -26.17
CA LEU A 122 26.42 -43.02 -25.94
C LEU A 122 27.56 -42.07 -25.61
N ASP A 123 27.71 -41.00 -26.37
CA ASP A 123 28.74 -39.98 -26.16
C ASP A 123 28.50 -39.24 -24.81
N MET A 124 27.26 -38.88 -24.51
CA MET A 124 26.87 -38.31 -23.20
C MET A 124 27.23 -39.24 -22.04
N VAL A 125 26.97 -40.53 -22.17
CA VAL A 125 27.35 -41.55 -21.17
C VAL A 125 28.85 -41.64 -20.99
N ARG A 126 29.63 -41.70 -22.11
CA ARG A 126 31.10 -41.74 -22.08
C ARG A 126 31.71 -40.53 -21.40
N GLU A 127 31.22 -39.34 -21.73
CA GLU A 127 31.67 -38.10 -21.06
C GLU A 127 31.28 -38.10 -19.58
N THR A 128 30.11 -38.68 -19.21
CA THR A 128 29.66 -38.73 -17.82
C THR A 128 30.59 -39.51 -16.92
N PHE A 129 31.35 -40.51 -17.42
CA PHE A 129 32.37 -41.19 -16.59
C PHE A 129 33.43 -40.23 -16.05
N THR A 130 33.69 -39.11 -16.72
CA THR A 130 34.65 -38.09 -16.28
C THR A 130 33.96 -36.98 -15.48
N LYS A 131 32.79 -36.52 -15.93
CA LYS A 131 32.03 -35.42 -15.32
C LYS A 131 30.55 -35.55 -15.65
N ASN A 132 29.68 -35.34 -14.66
CA ASN A 132 28.24 -35.32 -14.90
C ASN A 132 27.91 -34.32 -16.01
N GLN A 133 27.07 -34.75 -16.97
CA GLN A 133 26.67 -33.92 -18.11
C GLN A 133 25.37 -33.18 -17.80
N LEU A 134 25.12 -32.10 -18.53
CA LEU A 134 23.87 -31.34 -18.47
C LEU A 134 22.76 -32.15 -19.16
N PRO A 135 21.52 -32.10 -18.65
CA PRO A 135 20.37 -32.71 -19.32
C PRO A 135 20.19 -32.16 -20.74
N ALA A 136 19.89 -33.03 -21.69
CA ALA A 136 19.71 -32.69 -23.09
C ALA A 136 18.56 -33.49 -23.73
N ILE A 137 17.88 -32.85 -24.69
CA ILE A 137 16.93 -33.58 -25.57
C ILE A 137 17.74 -34.25 -26.64
N GLN A 138 17.56 -35.58 -26.76
CA GLN A 138 18.27 -36.45 -27.68
C GLN A 138 17.32 -37.35 -28.48
N GLY A 139 17.86 -38.05 -29.48
CA GLY A 139 17.12 -38.95 -30.35
C GLY A 139 16.44 -38.28 -31.51
N ASP A 140 16.05 -39.12 -32.51
CA ASP A 140 15.33 -38.66 -33.70
C ASP A 140 13.88 -38.26 -33.39
N VAL A 141 13.26 -37.50 -34.29
CA VAL A 141 11.84 -37.07 -34.14
C VAL A 141 10.96 -38.31 -34.09
N GLY A 142 10.11 -38.37 -33.05
CA GLY A 142 9.18 -39.48 -32.83
C GLY A 142 9.42 -40.15 -31.46
N PRO A 143 9.14 -41.48 -31.35
CA PRO A 143 9.17 -42.17 -30.06
C PRO A 143 10.57 -42.32 -29.47
N ASP A 144 11.61 -42.11 -30.25
CA ASP A 144 13.00 -42.16 -29.79
C ASP A 144 13.51 -40.82 -29.23
N ARG A 145 12.78 -39.71 -29.44
CA ARG A 145 13.15 -38.40 -28.87
C ARG A 145 12.78 -38.32 -27.41
N HIS A 146 13.77 -38.08 -26.57
CA HIS A 146 13.62 -38.08 -25.11
C HIS A 146 14.54 -37.08 -24.42
N LEU A 147 14.24 -36.75 -23.16
CA LEU A 147 15.14 -36.03 -22.27
C LEU A 147 16.12 -37.04 -21.66
N ALA A 148 17.40 -36.90 -22.00
CA ALA A 148 18.48 -37.72 -21.45
C ALA A 148 19.08 -37.03 -20.23
N ILE A 149 19.15 -37.75 -19.10
CA ILE A 149 19.84 -37.31 -17.88
C ILE A 149 20.79 -38.42 -17.44
N THR A 150 22.06 -38.08 -17.22
CA THR A 150 23.07 -39.06 -16.79
C THR A 150 23.66 -38.69 -15.44
N ARG A 151 23.98 -39.72 -14.61
CA ARG A 151 24.72 -39.53 -13.34
C ARG A 151 25.73 -40.64 -13.15
N ARG A 152 26.88 -40.28 -12.53
CA ARG A 152 27.94 -41.26 -12.19
C ARG A 152 27.54 -42.09 -11.00
N ILE A 153 27.82 -43.39 -11.06
CA ILE A 153 27.72 -44.31 -9.92
C ILE A 153 29.14 -44.43 -9.39
N MET A 154 29.36 -43.96 -8.16
CA MET A 154 30.68 -43.79 -7.58
C MET A 154 30.98 -44.84 -6.56
N GLN A 155 32.21 -45.41 -6.57
CA GLN A 155 32.77 -46.24 -5.52
C GLN A 155 34.23 -45.86 -5.26
N ASN A 156 34.59 -45.56 -4.03
CA ASN A 156 35.92 -45.13 -3.63
C ASN A 156 36.48 -44.02 -4.54
N ASP A 157 35.72 -42.96 -4.81
CA ASP A 157 36.01 -41.82 -5.70
C ASP A 157 36.24 -42.16 -7.17
N GLN A 158 35.95 -43.39 -7.58
CA GLN A 158 35.99 -43.79 -9.00
C GLN A 158 34.58 -44.04 -9.56
N ALA A 159 34.33 -43.60 -10.79
CA ALA A 159 33.09 -43.90 -11.47
C ALA A 159 33.07 -45.35 -11.96
N VAL A 160 32.32 -46.20 -11.30
CA VAL A 160 32.19 -47.64 -11.65
C VAL A 160 31.05 -47.91 -12.63
N GLY A 161 30.16 -46.93 -12.85
CA GLY A 161 29.07 -47.01 -13.81
C GLY A 161 28.45 -45.65 -14.06
N VAL A 162 27.51 -45.64 -14.99
CA VAL A 162 26.68 -44.46 -15.28
C VAL A 162 25.21 -44.92 -15.37
N ILE A 163 24.35 -44.21 -14.69
CA ILE A 163 22.91 -44.31 -14.85
C ILE A 163 22.45 -43.31 -15.93
N LEU A 164 21.78 -43.78 -16.97
CA LEU A 164 21.14 -42.99 -18.01
C LEU A 164 19.63 -43.14 -17.86
N ALA A 165 18.93 -42.05 -17.57
CA ALA A 165 17.47 -41.99 -17.61
C ALA A 165 17.01 -41.27 -18.87
N SER A 166 16.19 -41.95 -19.66
CA SER A 166 15.46 -41.45 -20.81
C SER A 166 14.05 -41.12 -20.37
N LEU A 167 13.64 -39.82 -20.40
CA LEU A 167 12.40 -39.32 -19.85
C LEU A 167 11.53 -38.67 -20.94
N ASN A 168 10.22 -38.67 -20.71
CA ASN A 168 9.30 -37.87 -21.51
C ASN A 168 9.56 -36.39 -21.23
N TYR A 169 9.67 -35.56 -22.27
CA TYR A 169 9.96 -34.12 -22.15
C TYR A 169 8.74 -33.22 -22.43
N ASP A 170 7.54 -33.78 -22.61
CA ASP A 170 6.31 -33.03 -22.88
C ASP A 170 6.01 -31.97 -21.84
N PHE A 171 6.43 -32.18 -20.58
CA PHE A 171 6.24 -31.22 -19.51
C PHE A 171 6.96 -29.89 -19.81
N ILE A 172 8.09 -29.92 -20.53
CA ILE A 172 8.87 -28.74 -20.89
C ILE A 172 8.04 -27.87 -21.85
N SER A 173 7.54 -28.47 -22.94
CA SER A 173 6.66 -27.78 -23.88
C SER A 173 5.39 -27.24 -23.22
N LYS A 174 4.75 -28.05 -22.37
CA LYS A 174 3.55 -27.65 -21.64
C LYS A 174 3.82 -26.50 -20.67
N THR A 175 4.97 -26.50 -19.99
CA THR A 175 5.37 -25.39 -19.10
C THR A 175 5.55 -24.08 -19.87
N VAL A 176 6.14 -24.12 -21.08
CA VAL A 176 6.24 -22.93 -21.93
C VAL A 176 4.87 -22.50 -22.45
N GLN A 177 4.05 -23.44 -22.95
CA GLN A 177 2.72 -23.16 -23.52
C GLN A 177 1.72 -22.62 -22.48
N ALA A 178 1.90 -22.99 -21.20
CA ALA A 178 1.08 -22.47 -20.12
C ALA A 178 1.39 -21.02 -19.74
N ALA A 179 2.42 -20.42 -20.34
CA ALA A 179 2.74 -19.02 -20.11
C ALA A 179 1.72 -18.11 -20.82
N GLU A 180 0.95 -17.37 -20.05
CA GLU A 180 0.02 -16.36 -20.55
C GLU A 180 0.76 -15.06 -20.88
N LEU A 181 0.87 -14.78 -22.18
CA LEU A 181 1.49 -13.55 -22.69
C LEU A 181 0.44 -12.72 -23.43
N LYS A 182 0.21 -11.49 -22.99
CA LYS A 182 -0.71 -10.57 -23.66
C LYS A 182 -0.08 -9.88 -24.88
N ASP A 183 1.19 -9.48 -24.79
CA ASP A 183 1.86 -8.64 -25.78
C ASP A 183 3.32 -9.10 -26.03
N GLY A 184 3.56 -10.40 -26.23
CA GLY A 184 4.90 -10.92 -26.43
C GLY A 184 4.95 -12.37 -26.93
N GLN A 185 6.17 -12.88 -27.15
CA GLN A 185 6.45 -14.24 -27.60
C GLN A 185 7.56 -14.84 -26.75
N LEU A 186 7.45 -16.12 -26.40
CA LEU A 186 8.50 -16.93 -25.78
C LEU A 186 8.86 -18.10 -26.68
N GLU A 187 10.15 -18.44 -26.74
CA GLU A 187 10.66 -19.64 -27.40
C GLU A 187 11.78 -20.26 -26.56
N LEU A 188 11.60 -21.49 -26.10
CA LEU A 188 12.66 -22.26 -25.45
C LEU A 188 13.46 -23.04 -26.50
N LYS A 189 14.77 -22.90 -26.46
CA LYS A 189 15.68 -23.51 -27.46
C LYS A 189 16.80 -24.32 -26.80
N GLN A 190 17.12 -25.46 -27.40
CA GLN A 190 18.40 -26.17 -27.23
C GLN A 190 19.17 -26.02 -28.54
N ALA A 191 20.15 -25.12 -28.58
CA ALA A 191 20.81 -24.68 -29.81
C ALA A 191 19.77 -24.19 -30.86
N THR A 192 19.59 -24.94 -31.97
CA THR A 192 18.61 -24.61 -33.00
C THR A 192 17.25 -25.31 -32.82
N LEU A 193 17.15 -26.25 -31.89
CA LEU A 193 15.94 -27.01 -31.65
C LEU A 193 14.98 -26.23 -30.74
N VAL A 194 13.76 -25.90 -31.22
CA VAL A 194 12.70 -25.30 -30.41
C VAL A 194 12.00 -26.38 -29.58
N LEU A 195 12.04 -26.25 -28.26
CA LEU A 195 11.43 -27.19 -27.31
C LEU A 195 10.01 -26.80 -26.90
N GLY A 196 9.66 -25.52 -27.05
CA GLY A 196 8.35 -24.98 -26.74
C GLY A 196 8.26 -23.51 -27.13
N ALA A 197 7.02 -23.06 -27.44
CA ALA A 197 6.76 -21.66 -27.74
C ALA A 197 5.40 -21.24 -27.17
N ALA A 198 5.27 -19.96 -26.77
CA ALA A 198 4.03 -19.35 -26.28
C ALA A 198 3.91 -17.88 -26.72
N GLY A 199 2.68 -17.35 -26.70
CA GLY A 199 2.37 -15.99 -27.07
C GLY A 199 2.12 -15.77 -28.56
N GLN A 200 1.93 -14.53 -28.97
CA GLN A 200 1.74 -14.13 -30.37
C GLN A 200 3.10 -13.86 -31.04
N PRO A 201 3.28 -14.27 -32.31
CA PRO A 201 4.52 -13.98 -33.01
C PRO A 201 4.79 -12.48 -33.11
N VAL A 202 5.93 -12.05 -32.61
CA VAL A 202 6.41 -10.65 -32.69
C VAL A 202 7.47 -10.58 -33.79
N GLY A 203 7.27 -9.69 -34.78
CA GLY A 203 8.20 -9.50 -35.89
C GLY A 203 9.57 -9.01 -35.41
N ALA A 204 10.63 -9.38 -36.12
CA ALA A 204 12.01 -9.00 -35.78
C ALA A 204 12.24 -7.47 -35.75
N GLU A 205 11.40 -6.70 -36.43
CA GLU A 205 11.44 -5.21 -36.43
C GLU A 205 10.64 -4.60 -35.29
N GLN A 206 9.85 -5.39 -34.56
CA GLN A 206 8.89 -4.93 -33.52
C GLN A 206 9.41 -5.14 -32.10
N GLY A 207 10.51 -5.85 -31.87
CA GLY A 207 11.08 -6.08 -30.55
C GLY A 207 12.39 -6.85 -30.56
N ASP A 208 13.22 -6.57 -29.56
CA ASP A 208 14.50 -7.24 -29.37
C ASP A 208 14.31 -8.69 -28.89
N ASP A 209 15.18 -9.59 -29.38
CA ASP A 209 15.26 -10.99 -28.95
C ASP A 209 16.21 -11.10 -27.74
N VAL A 210 15.66 -11.35 -26.56
CA VAL A 210 16.44 -11.39 -25.33
C VAL A 210 16.51 -12.82 -24.79
N PRO A 211 17.71 -13.44 -24.73
CA PRO A 211 17.88 -14.79 -24.21
C PRO A 211 18.00 -14.79 -22.67
N ILE A 212 17.35 -15.77 -22.03
CA ILE A 212 17.51 -16.12 -20.63
C ILE A 212 18.01 -17.56 -20.54
N LYS A 213 19.13 -17.78 -19.84
CA LYS A 213 19.63 -19.13 -19.62
C LYS A 213 18.80 -19.89 -18.61
N VAL A 214 18.42 -21.13 -18.93
CA VAL A 214 17.78 -22.05 -18.00
C VAL A 214 18.86 -22.77 -17.20
N ALA A 215 18.91 -22.51 -15.90
CA ALA A 215 19.99 -23.02 -15.05
C ALA A 215 20.04 -24.57 -15.04
N ASN A 216 21.25 -25.12 -14.91
CA ASN A 216 21.54 -26.56 -14.92
C ASN A 216 21.14 -27.28 -16.25
N THR A 217 20.99 -26.53 -17.32
CA THR A 217 20.77 -27.04 -18.68
C THR A 217 21.61 -26.28 -19.69
N GLY A 218 21.68 -26.77 -20.93
CA GLY A 218 22.23 -26.03 -22.06
C GLY A 218 21.17 -25.24 -22.85
N TRP A 219 20.04 -24.90 -22.25
CA TRP A 219 18.90 -24.30 -22.93
C TRP A 219 18.80 -22.80 -22.68
N GLU A 220 18.24 -22.11 -23.68
CA GLU A 220 17.97 -20.68 -23.62
C GLU A 220 16.50 -20.41 -23.91
N LEU A 221 15.86 -19.62 -23.05
CA LEU A 221 14.50 -19.12 -23.26
C LEU A 221 14.59 -17.72 -23.87
N HIS A 222 14.22 -17.59 -25.13
CA HIS A 222 14.16 -16.32 -25.85
C HIS A 222 12.81 -15.66 -25.65
N TYR A 223 12.78 -14.36 -25.33
CA TYR A 223 11.55 -13.60 -25.32
C TYR A 223 11.64 -12.35 -26.17
N ARG A 224 10.50 -12.01 -26.79
CA ARG A 224 10.28 -10.77 -27.53
C ARG A 224 9.00 -10.11 -27.06
N TYR A 225 8.97 -8.78 -27.01
CA TYR A 225 7.80 -8.00 -26.65
C TYR A 225 7.47 -7.02 -27.77
N ASP A 226 6.17 -6.70 -27.95
CA ASP A 226 5.72 -5.75 -28.96
C ASP A 226 5.93 -4.32 -28.50
N ASN A 227 6.87 -3.62 -29.10
CA ASN A 227 7.19 -2.21 -28.86
C ASN A 227 6.15 -1.24 -29.46
N SER A 228 5.15 -1.72 -30.20
CA SER A 228 4.14 -0.84 -30.79
C SER A 228 3.31 -0.19 -29.69
N VAL A 229 3.32 1.14 -29.69
CA VAL A 229 2.60 1.98 -28.74
C VAL A 229 1.17 2.24 -29.25
N ASN A 230 0.43 1.20 -29.54
CA ASN A 230 -0.97 1.30 -29.96
C ASN A 230 -1.88 1.14 -28.75
N SER A 231 -1.99 2.16 -27.92
CA SER A 231 -2.87 2.10 -26.77
C SER A 231 -3.98 3.16 -26.84
N SER A 232 -5.21 2.70 -26.64
CA SER A 232 -6.38 3.56 -26.42
C SER A 232 -6.16 4.59 -25.29
N GLY A 233 -5.25 4.29 -24.34
CA GLY A 233 -4.87 5.21 -23.26
C GLY A 233 -4.17 6.48 -23.74
N LEU A 234 -3.28 6.40 -24.73
CA LEU A 234 -2.60 7.60 -25.26
C LEU A 234 -3.54 8.52 -26.05
N THR A 235 -4.56 7.98 -26.70
CA THR A 235 -5.58 8.81 -27.38
C THR A 235 -6.46 9.57 -26.37
N VAL A 236 -6.73 8.99 -25.21
CA VAL A 236 -7.43 9.66 -24.11
C VAL A 236 -6.59 10.80 -23.56
N ILE A 237 -5.30 10.58 -23.29
CA ILE A 237 -4.38 11.63 -22.83
C ILE A 237 -4.34 12.79 -23.84
N ALA A 238 -4.17 12.50 -25.12
CA ALA A 238 -4.16 13.52 -26.17
C ALA A 238 -5.49 14.31 -26.22
N SER A 239 -6.63 13.64 -26.03
CA SER A 239 -7.95 14.27 -25.99
C SER A 239 -8.12 15.20 -24.78
N ILE A 240 -7.62 14.80 -23.61
CA ILE A 240 -7.63 15.61 -22.37
C ILE A 240 -6.78 16.87 -22.57
N ILE A 241 -5.59 16.76 -23.17
CA ILE A 241 -4.71 17.90 -23.46
C ILE A 241 -5.41 18.88 -24.41
N ALA A 242 -6.02 18.38 -25.47
CA ALA A 242 -6.74 19.23 -26.44
C ALA A 242 -7.95 19.93 -25.79
N LEU A 243 -8.71 19.21 -24.97
CA LEU A 243 -9.86 19.77 -24.24
C LEU A 243 -9.43 20.87 -23.26
N SER A 244 -8.35 20.62 -22.50
CA SER A 244 -7.81 21.60 -21.55
C SER A 244 -7.34 22.89 -22.23
N ALA A 245 -6.69 22.77 -23.38
CA ALA A 245 -6.28 23.93 -24.20
C ALA A 245 -7.50 24.72 -24.70
N LEU A 246 -8.54 24.02 -25.14
CA LEU A 246 -9.80 24.66 -25.59
C LEU A 246 -10.51 25.41 -24.46
N LEU A 247 -10.59 24.79 -23.28
CA LEU A 247 -11.18 25.40 -22.07
C LEU A 247 -10.40 26.65 -21.63
N ALA A 248 -9.07 26.61 -21.70
CA ALA A 248 -8.25 27.78 -21.43
C ALA A 248 -8.54 28.94 -22.39
N LEU A 249 -8.62 28.69 -23.69
CA LEU A 249 -9.00 29.71 -24.68
C LEU A 249 -10.39 30.29 -24.39
N LEU A 250 -11.36 29.45 -24.07
CA LEU A 250 -12.72 29.89 -23.73
C LEU A 250 -12.74 30.77 -22.47
N ALA A 251 -11.99 30.38 -21.44
CA ALA A 251 -11.90 31.16 -20.19
C ALA A 251 -11.26 32.53 -20.42
N PHE A 252 -10.19 32.60 -21.22
CA PHE A 252 -9.60 33.89 -21.61
C PHE A 252 -10.55 34.76 -22.44
N PHE A 253 -11.31 34.14 -23.34
CA PHE A 253 -12.30 34.87 -24.15
C PHE A 253 -13.43 35.46 -23.28
N ILE A 254 -13.96 34.66 -22.33
CA ILE A 254 -14.99 35.13 -21.39
C ILE A 254 -14.44 36.24 -20.49
N GLY A 255 -13.21 36.04 -19.95
CA GLY A 255 -12.52 37.05 -19.14
C GLY A 255 -12.30 38.37 -19.89
N TYR A 256 -11.86 38.30 -21.13
CA TYR A 256 -11.72 39.49 -22.00
C TYR A 256 -13.05 40.19 -22.19
N ARG A 257 -14.11 39.49 -22.57
CA ARG A 257 -15.47 40.10 -22.76
C ARG A 257 -15.96 40.76 -21.49
N LYS A 258 -15.83 40.10 -20.34
CA LYS A 258 -16.28 40.61 -19.04
C LYS A 258 -15.50 41.87 -18.64
N LEU A 259 -14.17 41.83 -18.73
CA LEU A 259 -13.32 42.97 -18.38
C LEU A 259 -13.50 44.15 -19.36
N SER A 260 -13.62 43.88 -20.66
CA SER A 260 -13.89 44.90 -21.66
C SER A 260 -15.24 45.57 -21.42
N SER A 261 -16.27 44.83 -21.05
CA SER A 261 -17.60 45.39 -20.73
C SER A 261 -17.58 46.25 -19.44
N LEU A 262 -16.85 45.81 -18.41
CA LEU A 262 -16.70 46.56 -17.17
C LEU A 262 -15.96 47.87 -17.39
N LEU A 263 -14.84 47.84 -18.13
CA LEU A 263 -14.05 49.03 -18.45
C LEU A 263 -14.78 50.02 -19.31
N THR A 264 -15.53 49.59 -20.34
CA THR A 264 -16.35 50.50 -21.17
C THR A 264 -17.47 51.18 -20.38
N HIS A 265 -18.11 50.45 -19.47
CA HIS A 265 -19.14 50.98 -18.58
C HIS A 265 -18.52 52.04 -17.61
N ASP A 266 -17.41 51.70 -16.94
CA ASP A 266 -16.80 52.58 -15.95
C ASP A 266 -16.15 53.81 -16.61
N LEU A 267 -15.49 53.63 -17.77
CA LEU A 267 -14.96 54.75 -18.54
C LEU A 267 -16.07 55.69 -18.97
N GLY A 268 -17.25 55.15 -19.36
CA GLY A 268 -18.44 55.97 -19.66
C GLY A 268 -18.92 56.80 -18.46
N SER A 269 -18.89 56.19 -17.24
CA SER A 269 -19.25 56.89 -16.01
C SER A 269 -18.24 57.99 -15.64
N VAL A 270 -16.93 57.71 -15.81
CA VAL A 270 -15.84 58.68 -15.57
C VAL A 270 -15.91 59.84 -16.58
N LEU A 271 -16.10 59.55 -17.87
CA LEU A 271 -16.25 60.60 -18.91
C LEU A 271 -17.49 61.45 -18.66
N LYS A 272 -18.60 60.84 -18.20
CA LYS A 272 -19.79 61.59 -17.82
C LYS A 272 -19.51 62.51 -16.61
N ALA A 273 -18.84 61.98 -15.58
CA ALA A 273 -18.45 62.80 -14.41
C ALA A 273 -17.56 63.98 -14.81
N PHE A 274 -16.60 63.73 -15.72
CA PHE A 274 -15.69 64.77 -16.23
C PHE A 274 -16.47 65.82 -17.05
N LYS A 275 -17.38 65.39 -17.95
CA LYS A 275 -18.23 66.33 -18.68
C LYS A 275 -19.14 67.17 -17.77
N ASP A 276 -19.72 66.54 -16.74
CA ASP A 276 -20.56 67.24 -15.77
C ASP A 276 -19.75 68.23 -14.90
N LEU A 277 -18.47 67.89 -14.61
CA LEU A 277 -17.51 68.78 -13.97
C LEU A 277 -17.26 70.04 -14.85
N MET A 278 -16.97 69.89 -16.13
CA MET A 278 -16.70 70.95 -17.07
C MET A 278 -17.93 71.84 -17.32
N THR A 279 -19.15 71.37 -17.11
CA THR A 279 -20.39 72.10 -17.26
C THR A 279 -20.95 72.61 -15.93
N ASN A 280 -20.17 72.50 -14.84
CA ASN A 280 -20.49 72.90 -13.45
C ASN A 280 -21.74 72.24 -12.88
N LYS A 281 -22.06 71.02 -13.38
CA LYS A 281 -23.24 70.24 -13.00
C LYS A 281 -22.91 68.92 -12.25
N LEU A 282 -21.72 68.83 -11.62
CA LEU A 282 -21.28 67.61 -10.95
C LEU A 282 -22.04 67.40 -9.61
N GLN A 283 -23.28 66.90 -9.69
CA GLN A 283 -24.15 66.56 -8.53
C GLN A 283 -24.76 65.16 -8.70
N GLY A 284 -24.36 64.38 -9.75
CA GLY A 284 -24.90 63.08 -10.06
C GLY A 284 -24.22 61.92 -9.33
N ASN A 285 -24.95 60.78 -9.24
CA ASN A 285 -24.33 59.51 -8.86
C ASN A 285 -23.69 58.92 -10.12
N TYR A 286 -22.39 58.62 -10.05
CA TYR A 286 -21.59 58.00 -11.13
C TYR A 286 -21.20 56.57 -10.72
N PRO A 287 -22.05 55.55 -10.93
CA PRO A 287 -21.79 54.19 -10.52
C PRO A 287 -20.64 53.59 -11.36
N VAL A 288 -19.58 53.16 -10.69
CA VAL A 288 -18.46 52.38 -11.26
C VAL A 288 -18.34 51.06 -10.55
N LYS A 289 -17.89 50.06 -11.27
CA LYS A 289 -17.80 48.66 -10.77
C LYS A 289 -16.37 48.26 -10.39
N LEU A 290 -15.36 48.92 -10.99
CA LEU A 290 -13.96 48.65 -10.66
C LEU A 290 -13.51 49.58 -9.51
N PRO A 291 -12.86 49.04 -8.46
CA PRO A 291 -12.40 49.80 -7.30
C PRO A 291 -11.51 50.99 -7.70
N GLU A 292 -10.64 50.81 -8.67
CA GLU A 292 -9.70 51.79 -9.17
C GLU A 292 -10.41 53.01 -9.76
N MET A 293 -11.59 52.81 -10.38
CA MET A 293 -12.38 53.89 -10.95
C MET A 293 -13.17 54.68 -9.92
N HIS A 294 -13.40 54.13 -8.72
CA HIS A 294 -13.92 54.87 -7.57
C HIS A 294 -12.97 55.98 -7.10
N ALA A 295 -11.66 55.68 -7.08
CA ALA A 295 -10.67 56.67 -6.76
C ALA A 295 -10.66 57.89 -7.72
N VAL A 296 -10.78 57.60 -9.02
CA VAL A 296 -10.86 58.65 -10.05
C VAL A 296 -12.10 59.54 -9.86
N ILE A 297 -13.27 58.95 -9.64
CA ILE A 297 -14.51 59.73 -9.39
C ILE A 297 -14.40 60.51 -8.09
N SER A 298 -13.82 59.97 -7.02
CA SER A 298 -13.61 60.67 -5.77
C SER A 298 -12.67 61.86 -5.96
N THR A 299 -11.58 61.70 -6.70
CA THR A 299 -10.63 62.82 -7.01
C THR A 299 -11.30 63.90 -7.83
N LEU A 300 -12.12 63.59 -8.83
CA LEU A 300 -12.91 64.58 -9.61
C LEU A 300 -13.90 65.34 -8.71
N SER A 301 -14.52 64.62 -7.76
CA SER A 301 -15.44 65.27 -6.78
C SER A 301 -14.71 66.19 -5.78
N GLN A 302 -13.50 65.81 -5.34
CA GLN A 302 -12.66 66.67 -4.54
C GLN A 302 -12.17 67.91 -5.30
N PHE A 303 -11.76 67.75 -6.57
CA PHE A 303 -11.34 68.84 -7.43
C PHE A 303 -12.47 69.89 -7.62
N LYS A 304 -13.71 69.43 -7.80
CA LYS A 304 -14.86 70.29 -7.84
C LYS A 304 -15.04 71.15 -6.58
N ARG A 305 -14.95 70.49 -5.37
CA ARG A 305 -15.05 71.21 -4.09
C ARG A 305 -13.98 72.25 -3.91
N VAL A 306 -12.79 72.06 -4.46
CA VAL A 306 -11.71 73.09 -4.46
C VAL A 306 -12.02 74.20 -5.39
N MET A 307 -12.56 73.94 -6.60
CA MET A 307 -13.01 74.94 -7.54
C MET A 307 -14.19 75.76 -7.00
N ASP A 308 -15.23 75.11 -6.44
CA ASP A 308 -16.40 75.82 -5.88
C ASP A 308 -16.00 76.67 -4.66
N ASN A 309 -14.94 76.33 -3.90
CA ASN A 309 -14.39 77.18 -2.81
C ASN A 309 -13.52 78.36 -3.31
N GLN A 310 -12.89 78.26 -4.52
CA GLN A 310 -12.17 79.37 -5.13
C GLN A 310 -13.12 80.42 -5.73
N ASP A 311 -14.26 79.98 -6.28
CA ASP A 311 -15.27 80.93 -6.83
C ASP A 311 -15.95 81.75 -5.75
N SER A 312 -15.86 81.40 -4.47
CA SER A 312 -16.38 82.13 -3.34
C SER A 312 -15.46 83.28 -2.85
N TYR A 313 -14.24 83.39 -3.44
CA TYR A 313 -13.21 84.41 -3.06
C TYR A 313 -12.87 85.41 -4.14
N VAL A 314 -13.49 85.41 -5.35
CA VAL A 314 -13.20 86.43 -6.35
C VAL A 314 -14.57 86.91 -6.91
N ALA A 315 -15.13 87.87 -6.19
CA ALA A 315 -15.95 88.91 -6.74
C ALA A 315 -15.07 90.17 -6.75
N ASP A 316 -14.24 90.35 -7.78
CA ASP A 316 -13.87 91.58 -8.46
C ASP A 316 -12.78 91.31 -9.52
N ASP A 317 -12.96 91.99 -10.61
CA ASP A 317 -12.04 92.33 -11.72
C ASP A 317 -12.01 91.38 -12.93
N ASN A 318 -12.35 92.05 -13.98
CA ASN A 318 -12.34 91.70 -15.38
C ASN A 318 -10.97 91.30 -15.97
N ASN A 319 -11.11 90.60 -17.10
CA ASN A 319 -10.06 90.31 -18.05
C ASN A 319 -9.12 89.10 -17.66
N ILE A 320 -9.31 88.04 -18.44
CA ILE A 320 -8.22 87.45 -19.22
C ILE A 320 -8.85 86.48 -20.29
N ALA A 321 -8.42 86.77 -21.50
CA ALA A 321 -8.67 86.08 -22.75
C ALA A 321 -8.61 84.55 -22.77
N ASP A 322 -9.54 84.00 -23.49
CA ASP A 322 -9.40 83.01 -24.62
C ASP A 322 -8.09 82.14 -24.56
N PHE A 323 -8.20 80.95 -24.00
CA PHE A 323 -7.26 79.88 -24.29
C PHE A 323 -8.06 78.73 -24.91
N GLY A 324 -7.89 78.69 -26.26
CA GLY A 324 -8.59 77.77 -27.15
C GLY A 324 -8.40 76.30 -26.78
N MET A 325 -9.49 75.66 -26.48
CA MET A 325 -9.69 74.22 -26.54
C MET A 325 -10.84 73.89 -27.45
N ARG A 326 -10.78 74.36 -28.71
CA ARG A 326 -11.55 73.79 -29.78
C ARG A 326 -10.59 73.07 -30.71
N GLY A 327 -10.45 71.78 -30.55
CA GLY A 327 -9.57 70.98 -31.39
C GLY A 327 -9.33 69.56 -30.94
N PHE A 328 -9.89 69.15 -29.76
CA PHE A 328 -9.63 67.79 -29.25
C PHE A 328 -10.82 66.82 -29.30
N PHE A 329 -11.98 67.30 -29.79
CA PHE A 329 -13.20 66.44 -29.71
C PHE A 329 -13.85 66.14 -31.07
N ASP A 330 -13.27 66.59 -32.24
CA ASP A 330 -13.85 66.30 -33.53
C ASP A 330 -13.37 65.05 -34.26
N ASP A 331 -12.54 64.24 -33.60
CA ASP A 331 -11.97 63.00 -34.18
C ASP A 331 -12.53 61.71 -33.61
N PHE A 332 -13.66 61.69 -32.83
CA PHE A 332 -14.35 60.53 -32.34
C PHE A 332 -15.87 60.57 -32.63
N GLY A 333 -16.21 60.93 -33.81
CA GLY A 333 -17.58 60.82 -34.37
C GLY A 333 -17.60 59.81 -35.50
N ASP A 334 -18.59 58.96 -35.48
CA ASP A 334 -19.01 57.98 -36.50
C ASP A 334 -18.41 56.59 -36.46
N GLY A 335 -19.20 55.71 -36.00
CA GLY A 335 -19.06 54.30 -36.27
C GLY A 335 -19.52 53.31 -35.22
N LEU A 336 -20.76 53.37 -34.73
CA LEU A 336 -21.41 52.20 -34.11
C LEU A 336 -22.92 52.40 -34.03
N THR A 337 -23.60 52.17 -35.15
CA THR A 337 -25.04 51.84 -35.18
C THR A 337 -25.20 50.38 -34.77
N ALA A 338 -25.70 50.10 -33.59
CA ALA A 338 -26.13 48.81 -33.18
C ALA A 338 -27.65 48.68 -33.27
N THR A 339 -28.10 47.88 -34.19
CA THR A 339 -29.47 47.36 -34.26
C THR A 339 -29.72 46.41 -33.11
N ALA A 340 -30.79 46.67 -32.37
CA ALA A 340 -31.40 45.73 -31.46
C ALA A 340 -32.32 44.74 -32.20
N PRO A 341 -32.51 43.54 -31.63
CA PRO A 341 -33.87 43.06 -31.58
C PRO A 341 -34.24 42.42 -30.22
N GLY A 342 -35.46 42.68 -29.83
CA GLY A 342 -36.49 41.70 -29.56
C GLY A 342 -36.58 41.10 -28.16
N SER A 343 -37.47 41.65 -27.44
CA SER A 343 -38.31 41.20 -26.32
C SER A 343 -38.74 39.74 -26.26
N LEU A 344 -39.10 39.38 -25.03
CA LEU A 344 -40.09 38.38 -24.51
C LEU A 344 -39.43 37.32 -23.66
N ALA A 345 -39.91 36.86 -22.50
CA ALA A 345 -41.17 37.13 -21.72
C ALA A 345 -40.94 36.57 -20.29
N ALA A 346 -41.63 37.17 -19.39
CA ALA A 346 -42.13 36.77 -18.07
C ALA A 346 -41.88 35.37 -17.45
N LEU A 347 -41.47 35.43 -16.18
CA LEU A 347 -41.63 34.40 -15.17
C LEU A 347 -43.03 34.44 -14.53
N PRO A 348 -43.52 33.33 -13.99
CA PRO A 348 -44.46 33.36 -12.88
C PRO A 348 -43.94 32.65 -11.61
N PRO A 349 -44.64 32.74 -10.48
CA PRO A 349 -44.04 32.91 -9.16
C PRO A 349 -43.99 31.64 -8.30
N ALA A 350 -43.26 31.75 -7.19
CA ALA A 350 -43.07 30.78 -6.13
C ALA A 350 -44.35 30.37 -5.44
N MET A 351 -44.48 29.06 -5.15
CA MET A 351 -45.46 28.50 -4.22
C MET A 351 -44.79 27.92 -2.99
N LYS A 352 -45.20 28.43 -1.82
CA LYS A 352 -44.91 27.88 -0.49
C LYS A 352 -45.68 26.57 -0.29
N VAL A 353 -45.03 25.57 0.26
CA VAL A 353 -45.71 24.44 0.93
C VAL A 353 -45.12 24.23 2.30
N THR A 354 -46.02 24.09 3.25
CA THR A 354 -45.87 23.98 4.70
C THR A 354 -45.51 22.56 5.15
N SER A 355 -44.68 22.51 6.18
CA SER A 355 -44.50 21.53 7.27
C SER A 355 -45.26 20.20 7.26
N GLY A 356 -44.48 19.11 7.38
CA GLY A 356 -44.92 17.78 7.82
C GLY A 356 -43.78 17.05 8.53
N ALA A 357 -44.05 16.55 9.72
CA ALA A 357 -43.18 16.00 10.75
C ALA A 357 -42.15 14.96 10.28
N THR A 358 -40.96 15.09 10.81
CA THR A 358 -39.84 14.12 10.71
C THR A 358 -39.94 13.07 11.83
N PRO A 359 -39.72 11.76 11.56
CA PRO A 359 -39.46 10.79 12.62
C PRO A 359 -38.03 10.90 13.12
N PRO A 360 -37.73 10.44 14.36
CA PRO A 360 -36.39 10.65 14.95
C PRO A 360 -35.32 9.81 14.26
N LYS A 361 -34.22 10.46 13.90
CA LYS A 361 -32.98 9.81 13.45
C LYS A 361 -32.29 9.14 14.63
N THR A 362 -32.13 7.84 14.56
CA THR A 362 -31.15 7.12 15.38
C THR A 362 -29.75 7.60 15.00
N ALA A 363 -29.05 8.18 15.95
CA ALA A 363 -27.65 8.52 15.80
C ALA A 363 -26.84 7.23 15.89
N ASN A 364 -26.48 6.71 14.75
CA ASN A 364 -25.36 5.76 14.65
C ASN A 364 -24.79 5.80 13.26
N ASP A 365 -23.47 5.82 13.22
CA ASP A 365 -22.57 5.72 12.09
C ASP A 365 -22.15 7.07 11.50
N GLY A 366 -20.91 7.46 11.82
CA GLY A 366 -20.18 8.55 11.16
C GLY A 366 -19.89 8.27 9.69
N ILE A 367 -20.70 7.43 9.04
CA ILE A 367 -20.66 7.14 7.62
C ILE A 367 -21.41 8.26 6.90
N ASP A 368 -20.73 8.92 5.98
CA ASP A 368 -21.37 9.83 5.05
C ASP A 368 -22.21 8.99 4.07
N ALA A 369 -23.52 8.94 4.29
CA ALA A 369 -24.47 8.22 3.43
C ALA A 369 -24.36 8.67 1.95
N ARG A 370 -23.86 9.88 1.71
CA ARG A 370 -23.62 10.41 0.38
C ARG A 370 -22.38 9.75 -0.26
N ALA A 371 -21.31 9.52 0.51
CA ALA A 371 -20.11 8.84 0.02
C ALA A 371 -20.41 7.38 -0.35
N VAL A 372 -21.25 6.68 0.44
CA VAL A 372 -21.67 5.31 0.10
C VAL A 372 -22.54 5.30 -1.15
N ALA A 373 -23.49 6.25 -1.28
CA ALA A 373 -24.33 6.35 -2.47
C ALA A 373 -23.54 6.72 -3.75
N GLU A 374 -22.52 7.58 -3.62
CA GLU A 374 -21.61 7.90 -4.72
C GLU A 374 -20.74 6.70 -5.12
N ALA A 375 -20.32 5.87 -4.16
CA ALA A 375 -19.60 4.62 -4.42
C ALA A 375 -20.49 3.57 -5.09
N GLU A 376 -21.75 3.41 -4.63
CA GLU A 376 -22.74 2.54 -5.28
C GLU A 376 -23.01 2.96 -6.73
N GLN A 377 -23.10 4.25 -7.00
CA GLN A 377 -23.31 4.78 -8.35
C GLN A 377 -22.10 4.54 -9.28
N ARG A 378 -20.88 4.58 -8.75
CA ARG A 378 -19.68 4.22 -9.52
C ARG A 378 -19.65 2.74 -9.89
N LEU A 379 -20.06 1.86 -8.99
CA LEU A 379 -20.13 0.41 -9.22
C LEU A 379 -21.17 0.03 -10.28
N GLU A 380 -22.31 0.74 -10.31
CA GLU A 380 -23.35 0.53 -11.33
C GLU A 380 -22.92 0.95 -12.74
N GLN A 381 -21.97 1.90 -12.85
CA GLN A 381 -21.45 2.42 -14.13
C GLN A 381 -20.25 1.62 -14.65
N SER A 382 -19.72 0.66 -13.89
CA SER A 382 -18.62 -0.20 -14.33
C SER A 382 -19.11 -1.28 -15.30
N PRO A 383 -18.39 -1.57 -16.40
CA PRO A 383 -18.79 -2.62 -17.33
C PRO A 383 -18.77 -3.98 -16.63
N LYS A 384 -19.87 -4.73 -16.74
CA LYS A 384 -19.96 -6.09 -16.20
C LYS A 384 -18.85 -6.94 -16.79
N ALA A 385 -17.89 -7.33 -15.98
CA ALA A 385 -16.90 -8.33 -16.34
C ALA A 385 -17.62 -9.67 -16.55
N GLN A 386 -17.42 -10.26 -17.72
CA GLN A 386 -17.87 -11.61 -18.01
C GLN A 386 -17.10 -12.58 -17.10
N THR A 387 -17.85 -13.41 -16.41
CA THR A 387 -17.32 -14.51 -15.60
C THR A 387 -16.81 -15.60 -16.49
N ASP A 388 -15.52 -15.62 -16.76
CA ASP A 388 -14.85 -16.81 -17.27
C ASP A 388 -14.17 -17.53 -16.09
N SER A 389 -14.55 -18.79 -15.96
CA SER A 389 -14.05 -19.71 -14.96
C SER A 389 -12.55 -19.96 -15.14
N VAL A 390 -11.74 -19.43 -14.25
CA VAL A 390 -10.29 -19.66 -14.20
C VAL A 390 -9.97 -20.83 -13.30
N ASN A 391 -9.31 -21.79 -13.87
CA ASN A 391 -8.84 -23.03 -13.24
C ASN A 391 -7.61 -22.73 -12.37
N PHE A 392 -7.69 -23.05 -11.08
CA PHE A 392 -6.64 -22.79 -10.10
C PHE A 392 -5.44 -23.72 -10.28
N ASN A 393 -4.29 -23.14 -10.58
CA ASN A 393 -2.97 -23.60 -10.10
C ASN A 393 -1.85 -22.69 -10.64
N LYS A 394 -1.52 -21.61 -9.98
CA LYS A 394 -0.19 -20.98 -10.10
C LYS A 394 0.09 -20.01 -8.99
N PRO A 395 1.22 -20.11 -8.27
CA PRO A 395 1.67 -19.05 -7.40
C PRO A 395 2.40 -17.98 -8.23
N ALA A 396 2.01 -16.73 -8.04
CA ALA A 396 2.74 -15.58 -8.56
C ALA A 396 3.96 -15.29 -7.68
N ALA A 397 5.15 -15.34 -8.27
CA ALA A 397 6.37 -14.92 -7.60
C ALA A 397 6.80 -13.55 -8.15
N ALA A 398 6.83 -12.56 -7.29
CA ALA A 398 7.52 -11.31 -7.56
C ALA A 398 9.00 -11.46 -7.21
N THR A 399 9.91 -10.97 -8.04
CA THR A 399 11.06 -10.15 -7.60
C THR A 399 12.00 -9.83 -8.73
N SER A 400 12.24 -8.55 -8.92
CA SER A 400 13.33 -8.00 -9.73
C SER A 400 14.65 -7.99 -8.94
N LYS A 401 15.72 -8.59 -9.47
CA LYS A 401 17.10 -8.22 -9.14
C LYS A 401 17.63 -7.28 -10.21
N PRO A 402 18.40 -6.25 -9.87
CA PRO A 402 19.13 -5.46 -10.86
C PRO A 402 20.36 -6.20 -11.33
N ASP A 403 20.58 -6.18 -12.65
CA ASP A 403 21.80 -6.67 -13.27
C ASP A 403 23.00 -5.83 -12.86
N ALA A 404 24.11 -6.51 -12.59
CA ALA A 404 25.42 -5.91 -12.38
C ALA A 404 25.90 -5.24 -13.69
N VAL A 405 25.66 -3.97 -13.81
CA VAL A 405 26.43 -3.10 -14.67
C VAL A 405 27.55 -2.53 -13.80
N GLU A 406 28.77 -2.99 -14.04
CA GLU A 406 30.00 -2.43 -13.51
C GLU A 406 30.16 -1.01 -14.07
N LYS A 407 29.46 -0.05 -13.44
CA LYS A 407 29.79 1.36 -13.51
C LYS A 407 30.44 1.68 -12.18
N THR A 408 31.71 2.02 -12.24
CA THR A 408 32.44 2.64 -11.14
C THR A 408 31.57 3.68 -10.47
N VAL A 409 31.01 3.28 -9.32
CA VAL A 409 30.34 4.18 -8.39
C VAL A 409 31.46 5.05 -7.81
N PRO A 410 31.35 6.39 -7.83
CA PRO A 410 32.27 7.21 -7.06
C PRO A 410 32.20 6.79 -5.61
N ASP A 411 33.36 6.60 -5.01
CA ASP A 411 33.54 6.20 -3.62
C ASP A 411 32.75 7.16 -2.71
N PHE A 412 31.62 6.70 -2.18
CA PHE A 412 30.72 7.50 -1.33
C PHE A 412 31.28 7.67 0.09
N PHE A 413 32.52 7.22 0.31
CA PHE A 413 33.25 7.38 1.57
C PHE A 413 33.77 8.81 1.81
N ASP A 414 33.73 9.69 0.82
CA ASP A 414 34.25 11.07 0.87
C ASP A 414 33.16 12.16 0.89
N MET A 415 31.97 11.92 1.42
CA MET A 415 31.09 13.01 1.80
C MET A 415 31.46 13.49 3.21
N PRO A 416 31.85 14.78 3.38
CA PRO A 416 32.12 15.30 4.71
C PRO A 416 30.84 15.25 5.52
N LEU A 417 30.87 14.54 6.65
CA LEU A 417 29.86 14.57 7.68
C LEU A 417 29.54 16.02 8.02
N SER A 418 28.43 16.53 7.52
CA SER A 418 27.90 17.85 7.86
C SER A 418 27.54 17.87 9.33
N THR A 419 28.35 18.51 10.14
CA THR A 419 28.11 18.83 11.54
C THR A 419 27.07 19.94 11.70
N LYS A 420 26.07 20.02 10.87
CA LYS A 420 24.90 20.87 11.10
C LYS A 420 23.93 20.08 11.99
N LYS A 421 23.77 20.53 13.24
CA LYS A 421 22.61 20.20 14.07
C LYS A 421 21.35 20.41 13.22
N THR A 422 20.87 19.33 12.66
CA THR A 422 19.58 19.31 11.97
C THR A 422 18.45 19.50 12.98
N ALA A 423 17.34 20.05 12.51
CA ALA A 423 16.13 20.36 13.24
C ALA A 423 15.79 19.34 14.34
N ASP A 424 15.16 19.79 15.40
CA ASP A 424 14.79 19.04 16.60
C ASP A 424 14.32 17.61 16.28
N THR A 425 15.28 16.67 16.27
CA THR A 425 15.05 15.25 16.02
C THR A 425 14.35 14.57 17.20
N GLY A 426 14.18 15.26 18.35
CA GLY A 426 13.50 14.72 19.51
C GLY A 426 12.04 14.34 19.25
N VAL A 427 11.38 15.07 18.38
CA VAL A 427 9.96 14.90 18.07
C VAL A 427 9.64 13.56 17.36
N ILE A 428 10.59 12.92 16.68
CA ILE A 428 10.34 11.65 15.96
C ILE A 428 10.36 10.42 16.86
N PHE A 429 11.02 10.46 18.02
CA PHE A 429 11.12 9.34 18.97
C PHE A 429 9.89 9.27 19.85
N ARG A 430 8.86 8.57 19.41
CA ARG A 430 7.57 8.43 20.09
C ARG A 430 7.61 7.34 21.16
N ALA A 431 6.48 7.13 21.86
CA ALA A 431 6.40 6.19 22.96
C ALA A 431 6.65 4.72 22.57
N TYR A 432 6.35 4.32 21.33
CA TYR A 432 6.43 2.93 20.89
C TYR A 432 6.89 2.74 19.43
N ASP A 433 7.23 3.81 18.74
CA ASP A 433 7.80 3.79 17.39
C ASP A 433 8.63 5.07 17.11
N ILE A 434 9.27 5.11 15.96
CA ILE A 434 9.85 6.32 15.41
C ILE A 434 8.97 6.75 14.23
N ARG A 435 8.57 8.03 14.19
CA ARG A 435 7.70 8.54 13.13
C ARG A 435 7.97 10.01 12.82
N GLY A 436 8.06 10.35 11.52
CA GLY A 436 8.33 11.71 11.10
C GLY A 436 7.92 12.00 9.65
N ILE A 437 7.96 13.27 9.27
CA ILE A 437 7.72 13.72 7.90
C ILE A 437 9.01 13.55 7.11
N VAL A 438 8.92 12.84 5.99
CA VAL A 438 10.05 12.54 5.11
C VAL A 438 10.66 13.83 4.54
N GLY A 439 11.99 13.90 4.58
CA GLY A 439 12.75 15.08 4.11
C GLY A 439 12.71 16.29 5.05
N LYS A 440 11.93 16.23 6.14
CA LYS A 440 11.90 17.28 7.19
C LYS A 440 12.49 16.78 8.50
N SER A 441 11.74 15.99 9.26
CA SER A 441 12.17 15.40 10.52
C SER A 441 12.76 14.00 10.37
N LEU A 442 12.41 13.26 9.33
CA LEU A 442 12.91 11.92 9.01
C LEU A 442 13.65 11.97 7.67
N THR A 443 14.98 12.12 7.72
CA THR A 443 15.86 12.13 6.54
C THR A 443 16.68 10.86 6.46
N LYS A 444 17.35 10.62 5.31
CA LYS A 444 18.24 9.45 5.13
C LYS A 444 19.39 9.45 6.15
N GLU A 445 19.93 10.63 6.46
CA GLU A 445 21.03 10.81 7.42
C GLU A 445 20.57 10.45 8.83
N VAL A 446 19.38 10.91 9.22
CA VAL A 446 18.77 10.55 10.51
C VAL A 446 18.52 9.05 10.60
N VAL A 447 17.99 8.44 9.55
CA VAL A 447 17.70 6.98 9.52
C VAL A 447 19.01 6.17 9.50
N TYR A 448 20.05 6.64 8.84
CA TYR A 448 21.39 6.02 8.90
C TYR A 448 21.92 6.02 10.35
N ASP A 449 21.83 7.15 11.09
CA ASP A 449 22.27 7.22 12.47
C ASP A 449 21.38 6.39 13.42
N ILE A 450 20.06 6.32 13.15
CA ILE A 450 19.17 5.35 13.83
C ILE A 450 19.66 3.92 13.59
N GLY A 451 20.08 3.58 12.37
CA GLY A 451 20.64 2.27 12.03
C GLY A 451 21.88 1.94 12.85
N ARG A 452 22.78 2.92 13.05
CA ARG A 452 23.98 2.78 13.89
C ARG A 452 23.61 2.57 15.36
N ALA A 453 22.62 3.32 15.87
CA ALA A 453 22.16 3.19 17.26
C ALA A 453 21.48 1.84 17.49
N LEU A 454 20.61 1.38 16.58
CA LEU A 454 19.96 0.07 16.62
C LEU A 454 20.98 -1.06 16.55
N GLY A 455 21.92 -0.97 15.62
CA GLY A 455 23.01 -1.94 15.51
C GLY A 455 23.85 -2.01 16.77
N THR A 456 24.09 -0.89 17.44
CA THR A 456 24.81 -0.83 18.72
C THR A 456 24.04 -1.58 19.81
N GLN A 457 22.75 -1.27 20.02
CA GLN A 457 21.92 -1.97 21.01
C GLN A 457 21.79 -3.48 20.74
N ALA A 458 21.60 -3.84 19.47
CA ALA A 458 21.47 -5.24 19.08
C ALA A 458 22.78 -6.01 19.31
N LYS A 459 23.92 -5.39 19.01
CA LYS A 459 25.26 -5.97 19.25
C LYS A 459 25.54 -6.20 20.74
N GLU A 460 25.18 -5.25 21.59
CA GLU A 460 25.27 -5.38 23.04
C GLU A 460 24.47 -6.56 23.59
N LEU A 461 23.36 -6.90 22.94
CA LEU A 461 22.52 -8.05 23.25
C LEU A 461 22.97 -9.35 22.56
N GLY A 462 24.12 -9.34 21.86
CA GLY A 462 24.71 -10.51 21.21
C GLY A 462 24.06 -10.88 19.87
N CYS A 463 23.21 -10.03 19.29
CA CYS A 463 22.63 -10.27 17.97
C CYS A 463 23.73 -10.21 16.90
N LYS A 464 23.57 -11.00 15.83
CA LYS A 464 24.50 -11.04 14.68
C LYS A 464 23.87 -10.48 13.42
N THR A 465 22.55 -10.58 13.29
CA THR A 465 21.79 -10.19 12.10
C THR A 465 20.53 -9.43 12.52
N ILE A 466 20.18 -8.38 11.76
CA ILE A 466 18.90 -7.66 11.87
C ILE A 466 18.15 -7.82 10.54
N VAL A 467 16.90 -8.21 10.63
CA VAL A 467 15.99 -8.27 9.49
C VAL A 467 15.48 -6.87 9.17
N VAL A 468 15.47 -6.46 7.92
CA VAL A 468 14.93 -5.17 7.46
C VAL A 468 13.84 -5.42 6.42
N GLY A 469 12.66 -4.89 6.66
CA GLY A 469 11.54 -4.87 5.73
C GLY A 469 11.01 -3.46 5.50
N ARG A 470 10.21 -3.28 4.49
CA ARG A 470 9.61 -1.97 4.18
C ARG A 470 8.20 -2.08 3.62
N ASP A 471 7.38 -1.03 3.84
CA ASP A 471 6.07 -0.88 3.21
C ASP A 471 6.16 -0.37 1.76
N GLY A 472 4.99 -0.14 1.13
CA GLY A 472 4.86 0.31 -0.25
C GLY A 472 5.10 1.81 -0.49
N ARG A 473 5.42 2.61 0.52
CA ARG A 473 5.61 4.06 0.38
C ARG A 473 6.79 4.37 -0.51
N THR A 474 6.68 5.43 -1.31
CA THR A 474 7.73 5.85 -2.26
C THR A 474 9.06 6.20 -1.58
N SER A 475 9.02 6.59 -0.30
CA SER A 475 10.21 6.92 0.50
C SER A 475 10.89 5.71 1.14
N SER A 476 10.17 4.59 1.30
CA SER A 476 10.63 3.43 2.07
C SER A 476 11.87 2.75 1.52
N PRO A 477 12.07 2.59 0.20
CA PRO A 477 13.30 2.00 -0.33
C PRO A 477 14.57 2.74 0.08
N ALA A 478 14.56 4.07 -0.04
CA ALA A 478 15.73 4.89 0.26
C ALA A 478 16.03 4.98 1.77
N LEU A 479 15.00 4.91 2.62
CA LEU A 479 15.15 4.88 4.08
C LEU A 479 15.63 3.50 4.55
N ALA A 480 15.14 2.40 3.97
CA ALA A 480 15.60 1.04 4.26
C ALA A 480 17.07 0.86 3.90
N GLU A 481 17.50 1.37 2.75
CA GLU A 481 18.91 1.37 2.34
C GLU A 481 19.78 2.15 3.35
N ALA A 482 19.35 3.34 3.76
CA ALA A 482 20.09 4.16 4.73
C ALA A 482 20.20 3.45 6.09
N LEU A 483 19.09 2.84 6.58
CA LEU A 483 19.07 2.06 7.81
C LEU A 483 20.06 0.88 7.73
N ALA A 484 19.98 0.08 6.67
CA ALA A 484 20.83 -1.09 6.48
C ALA A 484 22.32 -0.70 6.47
N LYS A 485 22.69 0.38 5.75
CA LYS A 485 24.04 0.93 5.75
C LYS A 485 24.50 1.36 7.15
N GLY A 486 23.63 1.95 7.94
CA GLY A 486 23.91 2.30 9.33
C GLY A 486 24.20 1.06 10.20
N ILE A 487 23.34 0.05 10.11
CA ILE A 487 23.47 -1.20 10.89
C ILE A 487 24.78 -1.92 10.59
N ILE A 488 25.14 -2.11 9.33
CA ILE A 488 26.36 -2.89 8.97
C ILE A 488 27.65 -2.25 9.46
N THR A 489 27.70 -0.91 9.67
CA THR A 489 28.89 -0.24 10.23
C THR A 489 29.20 -0.66 11.66
N THR A 490 28.22 -1.20 12.39
CA THR A 490 28.41 -1.73 13.76
C THR A 490 29.00 -3.13 13.79
N GLY A 491 29.13 -3.78 12.62
CA GLY A 491 29.61 -5.16 12.46
C GLY A 491 28.51 -6.22 12.46
N LEU A 492 27.23 -5.82 12.42
CA LEU A 492 26.10 -6.72 12.26
C LEU A 492 25.77 -6.94 10.79
N ASN A 493 25.19 -8.08 10.46
CA ASN A 493 24.62 -8.35 9.15
C ASN A 493 23.17 -7.84 9.07
N VAL A 494 22.74 -7.57 7.84
CA VAL A 494 21.36 -7.23 7.52
C VAL A 494 20.78 -8.29 6.59
N LEU A 495 19.58 -8.78 6.91
CA LEU A 495 18.74 -9.59 6.04
C LEU A 495 17.62 -8.69 5.52
N ASP A 496 17.77 -8.18 4.29
CA ASP A 496 16.74 -7.37 3.62
C ASP A 496 15.70 -8.31 2.98
N ILE A 497 14.49 -8.29 3.52
CA ILE A 497 13.36 -9.11 3.04
C ILE A 497 12.43 -8.35 2.08
N GLY A 498 12.80 -7.14 1.70
CA GLY A 498 12.11 -6.37 0.67
C GLY A 498 10.84 -5.67 1.13
N MET A 499 9.90 -5.52 0.19
CA MET A 499 8.61 -4.90 0.42
C MET A 499 7.61 -5.97 0.88
N ILE A 500 7.17 -5.86 2.14
CA ILE A 500 6.31 -6.86 2.81
C ILE A 500 5.44 -6.20 3.89
N PRO A 501 4.32 -6.79 4.29
CA PRO A 501 3.56 -6.38 5.48
C PRO A 501 4.36 -6.50 6.78
N THR A 502 4.06 -5.65 7.74
CA THR A 502 4.69 -5.65 9.07
C THR A 502 4.63 -7.03 9.77
N PRO A 503 3.51 -7.79 9.74
CA PRO A 503 3.47 -9.14 10.32
C PRO A 503 4.51 -10.10 9.74
N VAL A 504 4.79 -10.01 8.45
CA VAL A 504 5.83 -10.84 7.81
C VAL A 504 7.22 -10.51 8.37
N LEU A 505 7.52 -9.23 8.64
CA LEU A 505 8.76 -8.86 9.31
C LEU A 505 8.86 -9.52 10.70
N TYR A 506 7.79 -9.44 11.50
CA TYR A 506 7.78 -10.05 12.84
C TYR A 506 7.94 -11.58 12.77
N PHE A 507 7.30 -12.20 11.79
CA PHE A 507 7.43 -13.62 11.52
C PHE A 507 8.90 -14.01 11.22
N VAL A 508 9.55 -13.32 10.27
CA VAL A 508 10.93 -13.61 9.88
C VAL A 508 11.90 -13.30 11.02
N ALA A 509 11.74 -12.14 11.68
CA ALA A 509 12.58 -11.76 12.81
C ALA A 509 12.54 -12.83 13.92
N ARG A 510 11.35 -13.38 14.20
CA ARG A 510 11.20 -14.45 15.20
C ARG A 510 11.97 -15.73 14.85
N HIS A 511 12.08 -16.06 13.57
CA HIS A 511 12.75 -17.28 13.08
C HIS A 511 14.25 -17.08 12.83
N THR A 512 14.78 -15.86 12.96
CA THR A 512 16.23 -15.59 12.89
C THR A 512 16.89 -15.75 14.26
N GLU A 513 18.18 -16.11 14.30
CA GLU A 513 18.97 -16.34 15.52
C GLU A 513 18.91 -15.12 16.47
N GLY A 514 19.02 -13.91 15.95
CA GLY A 514 18.99 -12.65 16.72
C GLY A 514 17.61 -12.17 17.12
N ARG A 515 16.54 -12.75 16.62
CA ARG A 515 15.14 -12.31 16.81
C ARG A 515 14.96 -10.80 16.72
N SER A 516 15.65 -10.19 15.76
CA SER A 516 15.71 -8.74 15.61
C SER A 516 15.29 -8.31 14.22
N GLY A 517 14.45 -7.29 14.14
CA GLY A 517 13.96 -6.78 12.87
C GLY A 517 13.49 -5.34 12.96
N VAL A 518 13.54 -4.64 11.85
CA VAL A 518 13.09 -3.25 11.70
C VAL A 518 12.23 -3.13 10.46
N MET A 519 11.01 -2.66 10.64
CA MET A 519 10.08 -2.32 9.57
C MET A 519 10.13 -0.83 9.28
N ILE A 520 10.41 -0.47 8.03
CA ILE A 520 10.27 0.90 7.53
C ILE A 520 8.84 1.09 7.08
N THR A 521 8.07 1.84 7.84
CA THR A 521 6.65 2.06 7.56
C THR A 521 6.12 3.33 8.21
N GLY A 522 5.18 3.98 7.52
CA GLY A 522 4.34 5.03 8.09
C GLY A 522 3.00 4.49 8.61
N SER A 523 2.73 3.15 8.54
CA SER A 523 1.45 2.52 8.87
C SER A 523 0.27 3.24 8.19
N HIS A 524 -0.74 3.66 8.94
CA HIS A 524 -1.90 4.41 8.47
C HIS A 524 -1.67 5.92 8.28
N ASN A 525 -0.46 6.46 8.46
CA ASN A 525 -0.21 7.90 8.28
C ASN A 525 -0.26 8.33 6.81
N PRO A 526 -0.44 9.64 6.51
CA PRO A 526 -0.36 10.18 5.15
C PRO A 526 0.92 9.80 4.40
N ALA A 527 0.89 9.92 3.06
CA ALA A 527 1.97 9.47 2.17
C ALA A 527 3.34 10.14 2.43
N ASP A 528 3.34 11.37 2.95
CA ASP A 528 4.54 12.14 3.29
C ASP A 528 5.18 11.76 4.63
N PHE A 529 4.53 10.88 5.43
CA PHE A 529 5.09 10.32 6.65
C PHE A 529 5.79 8.98 6.38
N ASN A 530 6.77 8.68 7.25
CA ASN A 530 7.36 7.35 7.37
C ASN A 530 7.88 7.14 8.79
N GLY A 531 8.39 5.95 9.12
CA GLY A 531 8.86 5.63 10.44
C GLY A 531 9.51 4.26 10.55
N LEU A 532 9.74 3.83 11.80
CA LEU A 532 10.37 2.55 12.11
C LEU A 532 9.63 1.85 13.24
N LYS A 533 9.19 0.60 12.99
CA LYS A 533 8.76 -0.35 14.03
C LYS A 533 9.92 -1.32 14.28
N MET A 534 10.30 -1.52 15.55
CA MET A 534 11.58 -2.12 15.89
C MET A 534 11.40 -3.26 16.89
N VAL A 535 12.02 -4.40 16.61
CA VAL A 535 12.13 -5.55 17.52
C VAL A 535 13.62 -5.88 17.68
N ILE A 536 14.11 -5.94 18.90
CA ILE A 536 15.48 -6.34 19.21
C ILE A 536 15.46 -7.47 20.24
N ASN A 537 16.13 -8.57 19.93
CA ASN A 537 16.19 -9.77 20.78
C ASN A 537 14.79 -10.31 21.18
N GLY A 538 13.81 -10.25 20.27
CA GLY A 538 12.44 -10.69 20.50
C GLY A 538 11.60 -9.76 21.38
N GLU A 539 12.04 -8.50 21.57
CA GLU A 539 11.30 -7.48 22.30
C GLU A 539 11.02 -6.27 21.39
N THR A 540 9.76 -5.87 21.27
CA THR A 540 9.40 -4.65 20.57
C THR A 540 9.85 -3.44 21.40
N LEU A 541 10.60 -2.53 20.78
CA LEU A 541 11.11 -1.34 21.46
C LEU A 541 9.96 -0.39 21.80
N SER A 542 10.00 0.13 23.02
CA SER A 542 9.08 1.16 23.51
C SER A 542 9.71 1.99 24.64
N GLY A 543 9.12 3.13 24.94
CA GLY A 543 9.46 3.98 26.08
C GLY A 543 10.96 4.26 26.19
N GLU A 544 11.53 3.86 27.30
CA GLU A 544 12.94 4.12 27.64
C GLU A 544 13.92 3.56 26.59
N ARG A 545 13.65 2.39 26.02
CA ARG A 545 14.53 1.79 25.01
C ARG A 545 14.60 2.60 23.72
N ILE A 546 13.50 3.25 23.33
CA ILE A 546 13.50 4.20 22.19
C ILE A 546 14.28 5.47 22.58
N GLN A 547 14.14 5.97 23.81
CA GLN A 547 14.93 7.12 24.28
C GLN A 547 16.43 6.82 24.39
N GLN A 548 16.79 5.57 24.70
CA GLN A 548 18.19 5.14 24.66
C GLN A 548 18.79 5.20 23.24
N LEU A 549 18.01 4.90 22.18
CA LEU A 549 18.48 5.13 20.80
C LEU A 549 18.81 6.60 20.56
N LYS A 550 17.90 7.51 20.97
CA LYS A 550 18.13 8.95 20.88
C LYS A 550 19.39 9.36 21.64
N THR A 551 19.55 8.88 22.86
CA THR A 551 20.72 9.18 23.69
C THR A 551 22.01 8.67 23.03
N CYS A 552 21.99 7.47 22.42
CA CYS A 552 23.11 6.93 21.65
C CYS A 552 23.48 7.84 20.47
N MET A 553 22.48 8.34 19.76
CA MET A 553 22.67 9.28 18.63
C MET A 553 23.20 10.64 19.09
N ASP A 554 22.60 11.23 20.14
CA ASP A 554 23.02 12.53 20.69
C ASP A 554 24.48 12.50 21.15
N ASN A 555 24.92 11.39 21.74
CA ASN A 555 26.28 11.19 22.22
C ASN A 555 27.22 10.60 21.17
N GLN A 556 26.73 10.25 19.97
CA GLN A 556 27.47 9.55 18.93
C GLN A 556 28.16 8.26 19.44
N ALA A 557 27.55 7.59 20.42
CA ALA A 557 28.10 6.43 21.11
C ALA A 557 27.82 5.13 20.34
N TYR A 558 28.31 5.06 19.11
CA TYR A 558 28.05 3.93 18.22
C TYR A 558 29.12 2.82 18.35
N ALA A 559 28.69 1.59 18.40
CA ALA A 559 29.59 0.46 18.26
C ALA A 559 30.27 0.48 16.89
N THR A 560 31.52 0.07 16.86
CA THR A 560 32.29 -0.12 15.62
C THR A 560 32.67 -1.58 15.45
N GLY A 561 32.83 -2.03 14.22
CA GLY A 561 33.26 -3.41 13.92
C GLY A 561 33.68 -3.56 12.47
N THR A 562 34.14 -4.73 12.09
CA THR A 562 34.28 -5.08 10.68
C THR A 562 32.91 -4.96 10.04
N THR A 563 32.81 -4.22 8.92
CA THR A 563 31.55 -3.99 8.22
C THR A 563 30.85 -5.32 7.92
N GLY A 564 29.58 -5.43 8.33
CA GLY A 564 28.75 -6.58 8.05
C GLY A 564 28.31 -6.65 6.59
N GLY A 565 27.63 -7.73 6.22
CA GLY A 565 27.05 -7.93 4.89
C GLY A 565 25.56 -7.58 4.86
N ILE A 566 25.04 -7.31 3.65
CA ILE A 566 23.61 -7.22 3.37
C ILE A 566 23.25 -8.42 2.49
N GLU A 567 22.35 -9.27 2.97
CA GLU A 567 21.74 -10.37 2.23
C GLU A 567 20.31 -9.99 1.85
N GLN A 568 19.92 -10.28 0.62
CA GLN A 568 18.54 -10.09 0.15
C GLN A 568 17.85 -11.44 -0.01
N ASN A 569 16.68 -11.59 0.62
CA ASN A 569 15.87 -12.80 0.52
C ASN A 569 14.38 -12.46 0.63
N SER A 570 13.63 -12.73 -0.43
CA SER A 570 12.19 -12.43 -0.52
C SER A 570 11.29 -13.66 -0.42
N GLN A 571 11.82 -14.84 -0.10
CA GLN A 571 11.04 -16.10 -0.13
C GLN A 571 10.13 -16.30 1.10
N PHE A 572 10.29 -15.50 2.14
CA PHE A 572 9.57 -15.66 3.42
C PHE A 572 8.06 -15.42 3.33
N SER A 573 7.58 -14.69 2.32
CA SER A 573 6.14 -14.48 2.10
C SER A 573 5.40 -15.78 1.84
N ASN A 574 5.98 -16.70 1.08
CA ASN A 574 5.39 -18.01 0.80
C ASN A 574 5.38 -18.92 2.04
N GLU A 575 6.43 -18.88 2.84
CA GLU A 575 6.51 -19.61 4.10
C GLU A 575 5.45 -19.12 5.09
N TYR A 576 5.31 -17.80 5.23
CA TYR A 576 4.30 -17.19 6.07
C TYR A 576 2.87 -17.59 5.66
N ILE A 577 2.53 -17.53 4.36
CA ILE A 577 1.23 -17.98 3.84
C ILE A 577 1.04 -19.46 4.06
N GLY A 578 2.09 -20.28 3.85
CA GLY A 578 2.06 -21.73 4.04
C GLY A 578 1.67 -22.11 5.47
N ILE A 579 2.34 -21.51 6.47
CA ILE A 579 2.07 -21.78 7.88
C ILE A 579 0.65 -21.33 8.28
N ILE A 580 0.17 -20.19 7.80
CA ILE A 580 -1.22 -19.78 8.04
C ILE A 580 -2.19 -20.77 7.42
N SER A 581 -1.93 -21.23 6.19
CA SER A 581 -2.82 -22.15 5.48
C SER A 581 -2.84 -23.55 6.09
N GLU A 582 -1.76 -23.98 6.78
CA GLU A 582 -1.73 -25.20 7.55
C GLU A 582 -2.53 -25.10 8.85
N ASP A 583 -2.58 -23.91 9.46
CA ASP A 583 -3.30 -23.67 10.72
C ASP A 583 -4.79 -23.41 10.53
N ILE A 584 -5.18 -22.73 9.46
CA ILE A 584 -6.55 -22.20 9.24
C ILE A 584 -7.33 -23.07 8.27
N HIS A 585 -8.55 -23.44 8.67
CA HIS A 585 -9.45 -24.24 7.85
C HIS A 585 -10.80 -23.54 7.64
N VAL A 586 -11.02 -23.00 6.46
CA VAL A 586 -12.29 -22.42 6.04
C VAL A 586 -13.24 -23.56 5.65
N ALA A 587 -14.30 -23.76 6.43
CA ALA A 587 -15.18 -24.93 6.32
C ALA A 587 -16.13 -24.90 5.12
N ARG A 588 -16.40 -23.72 4.55
CA ARG A 588 -17.21 -23.53 3.33
C ARG A 588 -16.63 -22.39 2.48
N PRO A 589 -16.84 -22.41 1.17
CA PRO A 589 -16.49 -21.24 0.34
C PRO A 589 -17.17 -19.97 0.86
N MET A 590 -16.41 -18.87 0.92
CA MET A 590 -16.91 -17.55 1.31
C MET A 590 -16.53 -16.52 0.26
N THR A 591 -17.46 -15.63 -0.08
CA THR A 591 -17.17 -14.47 -0.91
C THR A 591 -16.71 -13.32 -0.01
N VAL A 592 -15.49 -12.86 -0.20
CA VAL A 592 -14.85 -11.81 0.62
C VAL A 592 -14.53 -10.61 -0.26
N VAL A 593 -14.93 -9.42 0.16
CA VAL A 593 -14.40 -8.18 -0.41
C VAL A 593 -13.20 -7.76 0.41
N LEU A 594 -12.06 -7.61 -0.25
CA LEU A 594 -10.79 -7.25 0.40
C LEU A 594 -10.34 -5.87 -0.06
N ASP A 595 -10.24 -4.93 0.88
CA ASP A 595 -9.73 -3.57 0.66
C ASP A 595 -8.36 -3.41 1.31
N CYS A 596 -7.33 -3.17 0.50
CA CYS A 596 -5.97 -2.96 1.00
C CYS A 596 -5.55 -1.48 1.00
N GLY A 597 -6.42 -0.55 0.61
CA GLY A 597 -6.17 0.89 0.59
C GLY A 597 -4.85 1.27 -0.13
N ASN A 598 -4.45 0.53 -1.17
CA ASN A 598 -3.15 0.61 -1.84
C ASN A 598 -1.93 0.34 -0.93
N GLY A 599 -2.16 -0.26 0.25
CA GLY A 599 -1.12 -0.64 1.20
C GLY A 599 -0.36 -1.89 0.79
N VAL A 600 0.73 -2.20 1.52
CA VAL A 600 1.63 -3.31 1.19
C VAL A 600 1.01 -4.71 1.34
N ALA A 601 -0.11 -4.84 2.07
CA ALA A 601 -0.87 -6.08 2.15
C ALA A 601 -1.58 -6.46 0.83
N GLY A 602 -1.62 -5.55 -0.16
CA GLY A 602 -2.31 -5.75 -1.44
C GLY A 602 -1.78 -6.92 -2.27
N GLU A 603 -0.53 -7.32 -2.11
CA GLU A 603 0.02 -8.51 -2.77
C GLU A 603 -0.33 -9.79 -2.01
N LEU A 604 -0.07 -9.84 -0.70
CA LEU A 604 -0.19 -11.08 0.09
C LEU A 604 -1.62 -11.37 0.55
N GLY A 605 -2.42 -10.35 0.81
CA GLY A 605 -3.80 -10.50 1.27
C GLY A 605 -4.68 -11.30 0.32
N PRO A 606 -4.77 -10.93 -0.97
CA PRO A 606 -5.52 -11.70 -1.95
C PRO A 606 -5.01 -13.13 -2.11
N ILE A 607 -3.68 -13.33 -2.11
CA ILE A 607 -3.07 -14.67 -2.24
C ILE A 607 -3.46 -15.54 -1.04
N LEU A 608 -3.32 -15.02 0.19
CA LEU A 608 -3.69 -15.75 1.40
C LEU A 608 -5.14 -16.18 1.38
N LEU A 609 -6.08 -15.24 1.16
CA LEU A 609 -7.51 -15.55 1.22
C LEU A 609 -7.94 -16.52 0.11
N LYS A 610 -7.36 -16.41 -1.09
CA LYS A 610 -7.60 -17.38 -2.18
C LYS A 610 -7.02 -18.75 -1.86
N THR A 611 -5.84 -18.82 -1.23
CA THR A 611 -5.24 -20.09 -0.77
C THR A 611 -6.12 -20.79 0.27
N LEU A 612 -6.80 -20.02 1.13
CA LEU A 612 -7.78 -20.54 2.08
C LEU A 612 -9.12 -20.96 1.45
N GLY A 613 -9.28 -20.82 0.13
CA GLY A 613 -10.47 -21.24 -0.61
C GLY A 613 -11.59 -20.20 -0.69
N CYS A 614 -11.30 -18.92 -0.43
CA CYS A 614 -12.27 -17.84 -0.55
C CYS A 614 -12.35 -17.29 -1.98
N GLU A 615 -13.54 -16.86 -2.39
CA GLU A 615 -13.73 -16.01 -3.56
C GLU A 615 -13.46 -14.56 -3.17
N VAL A 616 -12.37 -13.96 -3.68
CA VAL A 616 -11.92 -12.63 -3.28
C VAL A 616 -12.31 -11.60 -4.34
N LYS A 617 -13.00 -10.54 -3.92
CA LYS A 617 -13.25 -9.33 -4.70
C LYS A 617 -12.28 -8.26 -4.20
N GLU A 618 -11.31 -7.92 -5.01
CA GLU A 618 -10.20 -7.04 -4.65
C GLU A 618 -10.57 -5.57 -4.84
N LEU A 619 -10.32 -4.75 -3.80
CA LEU A 619 -10.39 -3.30 -3.84
C LEU A 619 -9.02 -2.73 -3.47
N PHE A 620 -8.49 -1.85 -4.31
CA PHE A 620 -7.26 -1.10 -4.05
C PHE A 620 -6.10 -1.98 -3.56
N CYS A 621 -5.96 -3.17 -4.16
CA CYS A 621 -4.89 -4.13 -3.85
C CYS A 621 -3.59 -3.85 -4.61
N ASP A 622 -3.60 -2.99 -5.64
CA ASP A 622 -2.38 -2.51 -6.28
C ASP A 622 -1.61 -1.62 -5.29
N ILE A 623 -0.35 -1.98 -4.98
CA ILE A 623 0.46 -1.25 -4.02
C ILE A 623 0.88 0.10 -4.61
N ASP A 624 0.42 1.19 -3.99
CA ASP A 624 0.78 2.56 -4.38
C ASP A 624 0.99 3.44 -3.14
N GLY A 625 2.24 3.80 -2.87
CA GLY A 625 2.61 4.61 -1.69
C GLY A 625 2.09 6.05 -1.70
N THR A 626 1.34 6.47 -2.73
CA THR A 626 0.62 7.76 -2.77
C THR A 626 -0.81 7.66 -2.25
N PHE A 627 -1.34 6.43 -2.08
CA PHE A 627 -2.69 6.14 -1.60
C PHE A 627 -3.79 6.89 -2.37
N PRO A 628 -3.91 6.69 -3.70
CA PRO A 628 -4.73 7.55 -4.56
C PRO A 628 -6.24 7.41 -4.38
N ASN A 629 -6.72 6.30 -3.78
CA ASN A 629 -8.15 6.03 -3.66
C ASN A 629 -8.71 6.54 -2.33
N HIS A 630 -8.19 6.06 -1.23
CA HIS A 630 -8.49 6.57 0.10
C HIS A 630 -7.30 6.35 1.04
N HIS A 631 -7.33 7.00 2.17
CA HIS A 631 -6.31 6.85 3.19
C HIS A 631 -6.37 5.43 3.79
N PRO A 632 -5.25 4.67 3.89
CA PRO A 632 -5.25 3.28 4.33
C PRO A 632 -5.40 3.17 5.86
N ASP A 633 -6.53 3.63 6.38
CA ASP A 633 -6.87 3.61 7.80
C ASP A 633 -8.31 3.08 7.99
N PRO A 634 -8.49 1.80 8.31
CA PRO A 634 -9.79 1.18 8.51
C PRO A 634 -10.50 1.62 9.79
N SER A 635 -9.85 2.40 10.67
CA SER A 635 -10.48 2.98 11.85
C SER A 635 -11.38 4.19 11.52
N ASN A 636 -11.23 4.77 10.33
CA ASN A 636 -12.03 5.87 9.86
C ASN A 636 -13.19 5.36 8.96
N PRO A 637 -14.47 5.53 9.36
CA PRO A 637 -15.62 5.05 8.61
C PRO A 637 -15.69 5.52 7.16
N LYS A 638 -15.17 6.71 6.85
CA LYS A 638 -15.17 7.27 5.50
C LYS A 638 -14.32 6.44 4.54
N ASN A 639 -13.24 5.84 5.03
CA ASN A 639 -12.35 5.01 4.22
C ASN A 639 -12.96 3.63 3.90
N LEU A 640 -14.05 3.24 4.59
CA LEU A 640 -14.75 1.98 4.37
C LEU A 640 -15.97 2.10 3.44
N SER A 641 -16.26 3.30 2.91
CA SER A 641 -17.46 3.55 2.11
C SER A 641 -17.54 2.66 0.87
N GLU A 642 -16.44 2.50 0.14
CA GLU A 642 -16.38 1.66 -1.05
C GLU A 642 -16.38 0.16 -0.71
N LEU A 643 -15.75 -0.23 0.38
CA LEU A 643 -15.86 -1.59 0.91
C LEU A 643 -17.32 -1.95 1.23
N ILE A 644 -18.05 -1.06 1.92
CA ILE A 644 -19.46 -1.24 2.26
C ILE A 644 -20.33 -1.36 1.00
N ALA A 645 -20.13 -0.46 0.03
CA ALA A 645 -20.88 -0.49 -1.23
C ALA A 645 -20.60 -1.79 -2.01
N THR A 646 -19.35 -2.24 -2.05
CA THR A 646 -18.91 -3.44 -2.75
C THR A 646 -19.43 -4.72 -2.09
N VAL A 647 -19.42 -4.80 -0.75
CA VAL A 647 -20.04 -5.92 0.01
C VAL A 647 -21.52 -6.07 -0.35
N LYS A 648 -22.27 -4.98 -0.35
CA LYS A 648 -23.70 -4.98 -0.71
C LYS A 648 -23.92 -5.35 -2.18
N HIS A 649 -23.09 -4.82 -3.09
CA HIS A 649 -23.19 -5.07 -4.53
C HIS A 649 -23.01 -6.56 -4.86
N TYR A 650 -21.95 -7.18 -4.33
CA TYR A 650 -21.65 -8.60 -4.57
C TYR A 650 -22.40 -9.53 -3.62
N LYS A 651 -23.15 -9.00 -2.64
CA LYS A 651 -23.77 -9.78 -1.56
C LYS A 651 -22.74 -10.69 -0.88
N ALA A 652 -21.55 -10.12 -0.62
CA ALA A 652 -20.45 -10.86 -0.05
C ALA A 652 -20.75 -11.30 1.39
N ASP A 653 -20.15 -12.41 1.83
CA ASP A 653 -20.27 -12.90 3.20
C ASP A 653 -19.69 -11.91 4.20
N ILE A 654 -18.63 -11.18 3.78
CA ILE A 654 -17.92 -10.23 4.63
C ILE A 654 -17.02 -9.30 3.81
N GLY A 655 -16.78 -8.09 4.33
CA GLY A 655 -15.75 -7.17 3.86
C GLY A 655 -14.59 -7.10 4.86
N ILE A 656 -13.38 -7.12 4.36
CA ILE A 656 -12.13 -7.05 5.12
C ILE A 656 -11.32 -5.86 4.61
N ALA A 657 -10.77 -5.04 5.52
CA ALA A 657 -9.87 -3.94 5.20
C ALA A 657 -8.57 -4.08 5.99
N PHE A 658 -7.43 -3.77 5.33
CA PHE A 658 -6.13 -3.67 5.97
C PHE A 658 -5.63 -2.23 5.95
N ASP A 659 -4.83 -1.86 6.96
CA ASP A 659 -4.13 -0.58 6.94
C ASP A 659 -2.85 -0.63 6.08
N GLY A 660 -2.16 0.49 5.99
CA GLY A 660 -1.06 0.68 5.04
C GLY A 660 0.09 -0.33 5.14
N ASP A 661 0.32 -0.95 6.30
CA ASP A 661 1.35 -1.96 6.51
C ASP A 661 0.79 -3.32 7.00
N GLY A 662 -0.53 -3.49 7.01
CA GLY A 662 -1.19 -4.78 7.18
C GLY A 662 -1.19 -5.33 8.60
N ASP A 663 -1.08 -4.47 9.62
CA ASP A 663 -1.14 -4.89 11.02
C ASP A 663 -2.46 -4.52 11.73
N ARG A 664 -3.41 -3.85 11.02
CA ARG A 664 -4.76 -3.53 11.52
C ARG A 664 -5.84 -4.11 10.64
N LEU A 665 -6.88 -4.66 11.29
CA LEU A 665 -8.03 -5.28 10.66
C LEU A 665 -9.28 -4.42 10.79
N GLY A 666 -9.87 -4.03 9.67
CA GLY A 666 -11.22 -3.51 9.56
C GLY A 666 -12.19 -4.58 9.04
N VAL A 667 -13.42 -4.58 9.52
CA VAL A 667 -14.42 -5.58 9.15
C VAL A 667 -15.77 -4.93 8.87
N VAL A 668 -16.41 -5.35 7.79
CA VAL A 668 -17.78 -4.98 7.41
C VAL A 668 -18.61 -6.25 7.25
N ASP A 669 -19.74 -6.38 7.92
CA ASP A 669 -20.61 -7.56 7.81
C ASP A 669 -21.36 -7.63 6.47
N SER A 670 -22.08 -8.71 6.24
CA SER A 670 -22.85 -8.96 5.02
C SER A 670 -23.96 -7.94 4.74
N ASN A 671 -24.38 -7.16 5.73
CA ASN A 671 -25.36 -6.07 5.60
C ASN A 671 -24.69 -4.69 5.37
N GLY A 672 -23.36 -4.63 5.37
CA GLY A 672 -22.61 -3.39 5.24
C GLY A 672 -22.48 -2.61 6.54
N LYS A 673 -22.67 -3.25 7.71
CA LYS A 673 -22.41 -2.64 9.02
C LYS A 673 -20.93 -2.82 9.38
N ILE A 674 -20.29 -1.74 9.84
CA ILE A 674 -18.92 -1.81 10.37
C ILE A 674 -18.93 -2.59 11.68
N ILE A 675 -18.07 -3.60 11.77
CA ILE A 675 -17.85 -4.37 13.01
C ILE A 675 -16.55 -3.86 13.64
N TRP A 676 -16.69 -3.03 14.65
CA TRP A 676 -15.55 -2.44 15.34
C TRP A 676 -14.66 -3.49 15.99
N PRO A 677 -13.35 -3.24 16.15
CA PRO A 677 -12.40 -4.22 16.66
C PRO A 677 -12.76 -4.82 18.02
N ASP A 678 -13.35 -4.04 18.91
CA ASP A 678 -13.81 -4.53 20.23
C ASP A 678 -14.99 -5.54 20.10
N ARG A 679 -15.81 -5.45 19.04
CA ARG A 679 -16.84 -6.44 18.69
C ARG A 679 -16.23 -7.67 18.02
N GLN A 680 -15.23 -7.48 17.17
CA GLN A 680 -14.42 -8.58 16.60
C GLN A 680 -13.80 -9.39 17.74
N MET A 681 -13.23 -8.70 18.73
CA MET A 681 -12.61 -9.31 19.92
C MET A 681 -13.59 -10.16 20.73
N MET A 682 -14.90 -9.84 20.78
CA MET A 682 -15.89 -10.71 21.44
C MET A 682 -16.01 -12.07 20.74
N LEU A 683 -16.01 -12.08 19.40
CA LEU A 683 -16.05 -13.29 18.59
C LEU A 683 -14.77 -14.09 18.73
N PHE A 684 -13.61 -13.43 18.64
CA PHE A 684 -12.30 -14.08 18.82
C PHE A 684 -12.12 -14.62 20.24
N ALA A 685 -12.55 -13.89 21.26
CA ALA A 685 -12.51 -14.36 22.66
C ALA A 685 -13.38 -15.61 22.86
N LYS A 686 -14.58 -15.65 22.26
CA LYS A 686 -15.45 -16.83 22.28
C LYS A 686 -14.75 -18.07 21.68
N ASP A 687 -14.09 -17.92 20.53
CA ASP A 687 -13.38 -19.01 19.85
C ASP A 687 -12.15 -19.48 20.64
N VAL A 688 -11.30 -18.55 21.05
CA VAL A 688 -10.09 -18.86 21.82
C VAL A 688 -10.42 -19.54 23.14
N LEU A 689 -11.44 -19.05 23.88
CA LEU A 689 -11.85 -19.58 25.17
C LEU A 689 -12.54 -20.94 25.05
N ALA A 690 -13.19 -21.24 23.92
CA ALA A 690 -13.70 -22.59 23.66
C ALA A 690 -12.56 -23.64 23.62
N GLY A 691 -11.41 -23.30 23.03
CA GLY A 691 -10.24 -24.17 22.98
C GLY A 691 -9.33 -24.08 24.21
N LYS A 692 -9.31 -22.94 24.90
CA LYS A 692 -8.42 -22.62 26.02
C LYS A 692 -9.17 -21.97 27.19
N PRO A 693 -10.07 -22.68 27.87
CA PRO A 693 -10.84 -22.15 29.00
C PRO A 693 -9.93 -21.59 30.11
N GLY A 694 -10.37 -20.54 30.79
CA GLY A 694 -9.63 -19.88 31.86
C GLY A 694 -8.50 -18.95 31.40
N SER A 695 -8.25 -18.84 30.08
CA SER A 695 -7.23 -17.97 29.54
C SER A 695 -7.52 -16.49 29.81
N GLU A 696 -6.45 -15.73 29.93
CA GLU A 696 -6.50 -14.28 30.00
C GLU A 696 -6.62 -13.69 28.59
N ILE A 697 -7.49 -12.68 28.48
CA ILE A 697 -7.70 -11.89 27.26
C ILE A 697 -7.44 -10.43 27.62
N ILE A 698 -6.51 -9.80 26.88
CA ILE A 698 -6.12 -8.40 27.09
C ILE A 698 -6.81 -7.51 26.08
N TYR A 699 -7.26 -6.34 26.50
CA TYR A 699 -7.87 -5.34 25.61
C TYR A 699 -7.58 -3.91 26.10
N ASP A 700 -7.58 -2.93 25.19
CA ASP A 700 -7.21 -1.56 25.54
C ASP A 700 -8.33 -0.76 26.19
N VAL A 701 -7.97 0.35 26.83
CA VAL A 701 -8.89 1.23 27.56
C VAL A 701 -9.99 1.84 26.68
N LYS A 702 -9.89 1.78 25.37
CA LYS A 702 -10.87 2.32 24.42
C LYS A 702 -11.98 1.31 24.07
N CYS A 703 -11.79 0.03 24.40
CA CYS A 703 -12.75 -1.02 24.10
C CYS A 703 -14.04 -0.91 24.93
N THR A 704 -15.12 -1.43 24.34
CA THR A 704 -16.44 -1.49 24.98
C THR A 704 -16.39 -2.22 26.32
N ARG A 705 -17.18 -1.77 27.30
CA ARG A 705 -17.35 -2.47 28.58
C ARG A 705 -17.92 -3.89 28.43
N HIS A 706 -18.74 -4.11 27.39
CA HIS A 706 -19.33 -5.41 27.11
C HIS A 706 -18.30 -6.49 26.79
N LEU A 707 -17.12 -6.14 26.33
CA LEU A 707 -16.06 -7.11 26.04
C LEU A 707 -15.62 -7.87 27.31
N ALA A 708 -15.47 -7.16 28.45
CA ALA A 708 -15.16 -7.80 29.73
C ALA A 708 -16.20 -8.85 30.13
N ASP A 709 -17.49 -8.48 30.01
CA ASP A 709 -18.61 -9.35 30.37
C ASP A 709 -18.66 -10.59 29.46
N GLN A 710 -18.41 -10.42 28.15
CA GLN A 710 -18.37 -11.55 27.21
C GLN A 710 -17.18 -12.48 27.50
N ILE A 711 -16.00 -11.94 27.82
CA ILE A 711 -14.83 -12.76 28.20
C ILE A 711 -15.15 -13.61 29.43
N VAL A 712 -15.74 -13.01 30.48
CA VAL A 712 -16.17 -13.73 31.69
C VAL A 712 -17.23 -14.77 31.36
N LYS A 713 -18.23 -14.42 30.56
CA LYS A 713 -19.31 -15.33 30.10
C LYS A 713 -18.76 -16.58 29.42
N TYR A 714 -17.68 -16.46 28.65
CA TYR A 714 -17.01 -17.58 27.97
C TYR A 714 -15.92 -18.25 28.84
N GLY A 715 -15.83 -17.89 30.13
CA GLY A 715 -14.94 -18.53 31.10
C GLY A 715 -13.49 -18.04 31.06
N GLY A 716 -13.23 -16.85 30.51
CA GLY A 716 -11.92 -16.22 30.47
C GLY A 716 -11.71 -15.18 31.58
N LYS A 717 -10.52 -14.59 31.60
CA LYS A 717 -10.11 -13.51 32.51
C LYS A 717 -9.90 -12.22 31.69
N PRO A 718 -10.74 -11.17 31.84
CA PRO A 718 -10.56 -9.92 31.17
C PRO A 718 -9.48 -9.07 31.83
N THR A 719 -8.54 -8.52 31.02
CA THR A 719 -7.51 -7.61 31.50
C THR A 719 -7.51 -6.36 30.65
N LEU A 720 -7.90 -5.24 31.27
CA LEU A 720 -7.82 -3.90 30.66
C LEU A 720 -6.37 -3.40 30.71
N TRP A 721 -5.85 -2.87 29.58
CA TRP A 721 -4.49 -2.42 29.47
C TRP A 721 -4.33 -1.11 28.69
N LYS A 722 -3.09 -0.59 28.65
CA LYS A 722 -2.73 0.62 27.89
C LYS A 722 -2.81 0.38 26.39
N THR A 723 -3.22 1.41 25.64
CA THR A 723 -3.16 1.43 24.17
C THR A 723 -1.70 1.56 23.70
N GLY A 724 -1.35 0.79 22.68
CA GLY A 724 -0.05 0.80 22.01
C GLY A 724 0.44 -0.62 21.75
N HIS A 725 0.59 -0.97 20.45
CA HIS A 725 0.91 -2.32 20.02
C HIS A 725 2.15 -2.92 20.71
N SER A 726 3.17 -2.11 21.01
CA SER A 726 4.36 -2.57 21.72
C SER A 726 4.07 -2.89 23.18
N LEU A 727 3.21 -2.09 23.85
CA LEU A 727 2.78 -2.29 25.22
C LEU A 727 1.89 -3.53 25.36
N MET A 728 1.03 -3.76 24.36
CA MET A 728 0.20 -4.97 24.27
C MET A 728 1.06 -6.23 24.12
N LYS A 729 2.04 -6.23 23.21
CA LYS A 729 2.99 -7.37 23.04
C LYS A 729 3.78 -7.66 24.31
N ALA A 730 4.24 -6.61 24.99
CA ALA A 730 4.95 -6.76 26.27
C ALA A 730 4.05 -7.39 27.33
N LYS A 731 2.81 -6.93 27.47
CA LYS A 731 1.85 -7.46 28.44
C LYS A 731 1.41 -8.88 28.10
N LEU A 732 1.20 -9.17 26.83
CA LEU A 732 0.89 -10.53 26.35
C LEU A 732 2.01 -11.52 26.70
N LYS A 733 3.28 -11.12 26.53
CA LYS A 733 4.45 -11.91 26.89
C LYS A 733 4.55 -12.10 28.41
N GLU A 734 4.30 -11.04 29.20
CA GLU A 734 4.35 -11.06 30.66
C GLU A 734 3.32 -12.03 31.25
N THR A 735 2.07 -11.98 30.79
CA THR A 735 0.96 -12.74 31.37
C THR A 735 0.77 -14.11 30.73
N GLY A 736 1.28 -14.31 29.52
CA GLY A 736 1.00 -15.52 28.72
C GLY A 736 -0.44 -15.58 28.20
N ALA A 737 -1.16 -14.45 28.19
CA ALA A 737 -2.51 -14.34 27.66
C ALA A 737 -2.60 -14.92 26.23
N LYS A 738 -3.77 -15.42 25.83
CA LYS A 738 -3.94 -16.14 24.56
C LYS A 738 -4.45 -15.26 23.44
N LEU A 739 -5.00 -14.10 23.75
CA LEU A 739 -5.49 -13.11 22.82
C LEU A 739 -5.31 -11.73 23.43
N ALA A 740 -4.92 -10.77 22.59
CA ALA A 740 -4.99 -9.36 22.94
C ALA A 740 -5.57 -8.57 21.75
N GLY A 741 -6.15 -7.39 22.01
CA GLY A 741 -6.67 -6.55 20.95
C GLY A 741 -6.86 -5.10 21.36
N GLU A 742 -6.78 -4.22 20.37
CA GLU A 742 -6.98 -2.78 20.53
C GLU A 742 -8.17 -2.29 19.70
N MET A 743 -8.81 -1.24 20.15
CA MET A 743 -9.86 -0.56 19.36
C MET A 743 -9.37 -0.01 18.02
N SER A 744 -8.06 0.15 17.85
CA SER A 744 -7.41 0.58 16.60
C SER A 744 -7.35 -0.49 15.51
N GLY A 745 -7.69 -1.76 15.83
CA GLY A 745 -7.65 -2.88 14.89
C GLY A 745 -6.43 -3.79 15.01
N HIS A 746 -5.46 -3.49 15.89
CA HIS A 746 -4.37 -4.41 16.19
C HIS A 746 -4.91 -5.60 17.00
N ILE A 747 -4.71 -6.82 16.50
CA ILE A 747 -5.16 -8.06 17.14
C ILE A 747 -3.97 -9.01 17.22
N PHE A 748 -3.79 -9.64 18.38
CA PHE A 748 -2.63 -10.43 18.76
C PHE A 748 -3.06 -11.82 19.22
N PHE A 749 -3.02 -12.81 18.33
CA PHE A 749 -3.27 -14.19 18.70
C PHE A 749 -2.00 -14.86 19.28
N ASN A 750 -2.11 -15.50 20.45
CA ASN A 750 -1.06 -16.23 21.12
C ASN A 750 -1.53 -17.62 21.58
N ASP A 751 -2.63 -18.12 21.00
CA ASP A 751 -3.13 -19.49 21.22
C ASP A 751 -2.56 -20.46 20.19
N ARG A 752 -2.61 -20.12 18.89
CA ARG A 752 -2.13 -20.89 17.74
C ARG A 752 -1.15 -20.07 16.87
N TRP A 753 -0.89 -18.80 17.23
CA TRP A 753 0.00 -17.87 16.55
C TRP A 753 1.05 -17.32 17.51
N PHE A 754 1.85 -16.36 17.07
CA PHE A 754 3.08 -15.97 17.75
C PHE A 754 2.96 -14.74 18.67
N GLY A 755 1.78 -14.16 18.83
CA GLY A 755 1.52 -13.06 19.76
C GLY A 755 1.98 -11.67 19.29
N PHE A 756 2.20 -11.46 17.99
CA PHE A 756 2.35 -10.13 17.41
C PHE A 756 1.06 -9.69 16.71
N ASP A 757 0.95 -8.37 16.44
CA ASP A 757 -0.15 -7.77 15.69
C ASP A 757 -0.12 -8.23 14.23
N ASP A 758 -1.20 -8.89 13.80
CA ASP A 758 -1.28 -9.54 12.49
C ASP A 758 -2.70 -9.48 11.93
N ALA A 759 -2.95 -8.52 11.04
CA ALA A 759 -4.27 -8.38 10.45
C ALA A 759 -4.58 -9.49 9.43
N LEU A 760 -3.57 -10.01 8.71
CA LEU A 760 -3.75 -11.07 7.74
C LEU A 760 -4.14 -12.39 8.44
N TYR A 761 -3.42 -12.76 9.50
CA TYR A 761 -3.77 -13.91 10.33
C TYR A 761 -5.13 -13.72 11.01
N SER A 762 -5.41 -12.52 11.54
CA SER A 762 -6.70 -12.22 12.20
C SER A 762 -7.86 -12.31 11.21
N ALA A 763 -7.69 -11.88 9.97
CA ALA A 763 -8.68 -12.06 8.91
C ALA A 763 -8.90 -13.55 8.60
N ALA A 764 -7.83 -14.33 8.50
CA ALA A 764 -7.92 -15.78 8.28
C ALA A 764 -8.67 -16.50 9.43
N ARG A 765 -8.38 -16.13 10.70
CA ARG A 765 -9.11 -16.62 11.89
C ARG A 765 -10.58 -16.24 11.87
N LEU A 766 -10.90 -15.01 11.44
CA LEU A 766 -12.27 -14.57 11.30
C LEU A 766 -13.05 -15.43 10.29
N LEU A 767 -12.44 -15.68 9.14
CA LEU A 767 -13.05 -16.52 8.10
C LEU A 767 -13.21 -17.99 8.56
N GLU A 768 -12.23 -18.54 9.27
CA GLU A 768 -12.33 -19.85 9.89
C GLU A 768 -13.56 -19.94 10.82
N ILE A 769 -13.74 -18.96 11.71
CA ILE A 769 -14.85 -18.93 12.66
C ILE A 769 -16.20 -18.78 11.95
N LEU A 770 -16.30 -17.82 11.02
CA LEU A 770 -17.55 -17.54 10.31
C LEU A 770 -17.94 -18.67 9.35
N SER A 771 -16.96 -19.36 8.75
CA SER A 771 -17.25 -20.47 7.84
C SER A 771 -17.84 -21.69 8.51
N ARG A 772 -17.63 -21.87 9.81
CA ARG A 772 -18.23 -22.96 10.62
C ARG A 772 -19.69 -22.71 11.00
N ASP A 773 -20.14 -21.44 10.91
CA ASP A 773 -21.54 -21.06 11.14
C ASP A 773 -22.28 -20.99 9.80
N THR A 774 -23.53 -21.48 9.78
CA THR A 774 -24.40 -21.44 8.60
C THR A 774 -25.11 -20.10 8.42
N ARG A 775 -25.10 -19.27 9.45
CA ARG A 775 -25.70 -17.93 9.44
C ARG A 775 -24.78 -16.94 8.71
N SER A 776 -25.34 -15.82 8.28
CA SER A 776 -24.57 -14.70 7.75
C SER A 776 -23.69 -14.06 8.82
N SER A 777 -22.62 -13.36 8.41
CA SER A 777 -21.77 -12.62 9.35
C SER A 777 -22.58 -11.59 10.17
N ALA A 778 -23.57 -10.93 9.57
CA ALA A 778 -24.44 -9.99 10.26
C ALA A 778 -25.24 -10.66 11.39
N GLU A 779 -25.78 -11.86 11.18
CA GLU A 779 -26.49 -12.62 12.21
C GLU A 779 -25.55 -13.13 13.31
N VAL A 780 -24.34 -13.54 12.97
CA VAL A 780 -23.32 -13.97 13.96
C VAL A 780 -22.92 -12.82 14.87
N PHE A 781 -22.68 -11.63 14.31
CA PHE A 781 -22.33 -10.46 15.11
C PHE A 781 -23.53 -9.87 15.89
N ALA A 782 -24.76 -10.12 15.46
CA ALA A 782 -25.96 -9.71 16.19
C ALA A 782 -26.14 -10.45 17.54
N ASP A 783 -25.44 -11.60 17.75
CA ASP A 783 -25.44 -12.31 19.04
C ASP A 783 -24.74 -11.53 20.17
N PHE A 784 -23.92 -10.53 19.82
CA PHE A 784 -23.15 -9.75 20.78
C PHE A 784 -23.89 -8.47 21.18
N PRO A 785 -23.74 -8.04 22.44
CA PRO A 785 -24.37 -6.81 22.89
C PRO A 785 -23.82 -5.60 22.14
N ASP A 786 -24.68 -4.64 21.88
CA ASP A 786 -24.33 -3.36 21.28
C ASP A 786 -24.73 -2.21 22.21
N SER A 787 -24.18 -1.04 22.02
CA SER A 787 -24.39 0.17 22.81
C SER A 787 -24.24 1.42 21.94
N ILE A 788 -24.82 2.51 22.40
CA ILE A 788 -24.61 3.81 21.78
C ILE A 788 -23.18 4.23 22.11
N ASN A 789 -22.38 4.52 21.09
CA ASN A 789 -20.99 4.93 21.28
C ASN A 789 -20.59 6.04 20.32
N THR A 790 -19.61 6.85 20.71
CA THR A 790 -19.00 7.83 19.81
C THR A 790 -17.86 7.20 19.03
N PRO A 791 -17.53 7.70 17.82
CA PRO A 791 -16.22 7.47 17.24
C PRO A 791 -15.11 8.05 18.16
N GLU A 792 -13.84 7.84 17.82
CA GLU A 792 -12.77 8.57 18.48
C GLU A 792 -12.88 10.07 18.15
N LEU A 793 -13.05 10.86 19.20
CA LEU A 793 -13.10 12.32 19.14
C LEU A 793 -11.72 12.88 19.50
N ASN A 794 -11.27 13.88 18.75
CA ASN A 794 -9.95 14.45 18.94
C ASN A 794 -10.04 15.94 19.28
N VAL A 795 -9.28 16.39 20.27
CA VAL A 795 -9.10 17.80 20.61
C VAL A 795 -7.61 18.13 20.44
N VAL A 796 -7.29 18.92 19.43
CA VAL A 796 -5.92 19.34 19.16
C VAL A 796 -5.50 20.39 20.19
N LEU A 797 -4.30 20.21 20.76
CA LEU A 797 -3.67 21.10 21.72
C LEU A 797 -2.27 21.50 21.24
N GLU A 798 -1.56 22.33 22.00
CA GLU A 798 -0.16 22.62 21.72
C GLU A 798 0.74 21.42 22.05
N GLU A 799 1.97 21.40 21.51
CA GLU A 799 2.91 20.30 21.73
C GLU A 799 3.24 20.17 23.23
N GLY A 800 2.98 18.98 23.79
CA GLY A 800 3.17 18.65 25.20
C GLY A 800 2.03 19.09 26.15
N GLU A 801 1.11 19.95 25.70
CA GLU A 801 -0.02 20.42 26.52
C GLU A 801 -0.98 19.28 26.87
N ASN A 802 -1.13 18.30 25.99
CA ASN A 802 -2.00 17.15 26.19
C ASN A 802 -1.63 16.33 27.43
N PHE A 803 -0.36 16.21 27.78
CA PHE A 803 0.08 15.49 28.99
C PHE A 803 -0.18 16.34 30.24
N THR A 804 0.19 17.62 30.22
CA THR A 804 -0.06 18.56 31.33
C THR A 804 -1.56 18.71 31.62
N PHE A 805 -2.38 18.74 30.56
CA PHE A 805 -3.84 18.74 30.68
C PHE A 805 -4.35 17.48 31.37
N MET A 806 -3.83 16.30 31.01
CA MET A 806 -4.23 15.03 31.64
C MET A 806 -3.85 14.96 33.12
N ASP A 807 -2.67 15.46 33.50
CA ASP A 807 -2.26 15.54 34.92
C ASP A 807 -3.23 16.42 35.73
N GLY A 808 -3.61 17.57 35.18
CA GLY A 808 -4.63 18.47 35.79
C GLY A 808 -6.00 17.82 35.86
N LEU A 809 -6.40 17.08 34.81
CA LEU A 809 -7.68 16.39 34.73
C LEU A 809 -7.80 15.27 35.79
N LEU A 810 -6.74 14.44 35.93
CA LEU A 810 -6.67 13.37 36.93
C LEU A 810 -6.67 13.92 38.35
N ALA A 811 -5.92 14.99 38.61
CA ALA A 811 -5.88 15.63 39.92
C ALA A 811 -7.23 16.23 40.35
N ALA A 812 -8.03 16.73 39.41
CA ALA A 812 -9.34 17.33 39.65
C ALA A 812 -10.52 16.31 39.50
N ALA A 813 -10.24 15.07 39.15
CA ALA A 813 -11.25 14.08 38.83
C ALA A 813 -12.16 13.74 40.02
N HIS A 814 -13.44 14.01 39.84
CA HIS A 814 -14.48 13.60 40.78
C HIS A 814 -15.75 13.33 39.98
N PHE A 815 -16.21 12.08 40.00
CA PHE A 815 -17.42 11.65 39.29
C PHE A 815 -18.38 10.94 40.26
N SER A 816 -19.56 11.48 40.38
CA SER A 816 -20.62 10.85 41.22
C SER A 816 -21.07 9.52 40.58
N GLY A 817 -20.86 8.42 41.31
CA GLY A 817 -21.22 7.08 40.85
C GLY A 817 -20.32 6.49 39.75
N GLY A 818 -19.22 7.15 39.39
CA GLY A 818 -18.24 6.69 38.44
C GLY A 818 -17.02 6.02 39.10
N LYS A 819 -16.53 4.92 38.52
CA LYS A 819 -15.28 4.25 38.89
C LYS A 819 -14.18 4.71 37.95
N ILE A 820 -13.18 5.41 38.47
CA ILE A 820 -12.04 5.90 37.72
C ILE A 820 -10.99 4.80 37.55
N THR A 821 -10.47 4.68 36.31
CA THR A 821 -9.31 3.87 35.96
C THR A 821 -8.32 4.78 35.22
N ASP A 822 -7.10 4.89 35.72
CA ASP A 822 -6.04 5.82 35.26
C ASP A 822 -4.87 5.15 34.59
N ILE A 823 -5.05 3.90 34.12
CA ILE A 823 -4.00 3.10 33.54
C ILE A 823 -3.42 3.69 32.24
N ASP A 824 -4.26 4.39 31.43
CA ASP A 824 -3.90 5.10 30.20
C ASP A 824 -4.88 6.27 29.99
N GLY A 825 -4.57 7.42 30.57
CA GLY A 825 -5.48 8.54 30.66
C GLY A 825 -6.52 8.37 31.79
N MET A 826 -7.73 8.85 31.60
CA MET A 826 -8.81 8.79 32.56
C MET A 826 -10.04 8.12 31.94
N ARG A 827 -10.27 6.86 32.27
CA ARG A 827 -11.52 6.15 31.96
C ARG A 827 -12.42 6.16 33.21
N VAL A 828 -13.68 6.48 33.05
CA VAL A 828 -14.66 6.48 34.11
C VAL A 828 -15.82 5.59 33.72
N ASP A 829 -15.99 4.45 34.41
CA ASP A 829 -17.08 3.52 34.20
C ASP A 829 -18.24 3.82 35.13
N PHE A 830 -19.43 4.02 34.58
CA PHE A 830 -20.72 4.24 35.27
C PHE A 830 -21.59 3.00 35.09
N PRO A 831 -22.67 2.85 35.90
CA PRO A 831 -23.61 1.73 35.74
C PRO A 831 -24.21 1.63 34.33
N ASN A 832 -24.40 2.75 33.64
CA ASN A 832 -25.09 2.88 32.35
C ASN A 832 -24.21 3.35 31.20
N GLY A 833 -22.89 3.30 31.36
CA GLY A 833 -21.96 3.70 30.31
C GLY A 833 -20.57 4.02 30.82
N TRP A 834 -19.68 4.57 29.97
CA TRP A 834 -18.37 5.04 30.35
C TRP A 834 -17.91 6.21 29.47
N GLY A 835 -16.93 6.97 29.96
CA GLY A 835 -16.21 7.99 29.19
C GLY A 835 -14.70 7.85 29.39
N LEU A 836 -13.95 8.22 28.37
CA LEU A 836 -12.48 8.20 28.35
C LEU A 836 -11.95 9.53 27.81
N VAL A 837 -10.93 10.06 28.47
CA VAL A 837 -10.03 11.08 27.93
C VAL A 837 -8.60 10.62 28.17
N ARG A 838 -7.77 10.64 27.12
CA ARG A 838 -6.36 10.29 27.20
C ARG A 838 -5.51 11.19 26.31
N ALA A 839 -4.24 11.39 26.67
CA ALA A 839 -3.28 12.04 25.78
C ALA A 839 -2.92 11.09 24.64
N SER A 840 -2.89 11.58 23.40
CA SER A 840 -2.34 10.84 22.28
C SER A 840 -0.81 10.76 22.42
N ASN A 841 -0.26 9.56 22.13
CA ASN A 841 1.20 9.34 22.12
C ASN A 841 1.85 9.69 20.77
N THR A 842 1.02 9.96 19.75
CA THR A 842 1.49 10.17 18.36
C THR A 842 1.22 11.58 17.84
N THR A 843 0.28 12.30 18.46
CA THR A 843 -0.12 13.67 18.08
C THR A 843 -0.34 14.53 19.33
N PRO A 844 -0.17 15.87 19.26
CA PRO A 844 -0.48 16.77 20.37
C PRO A 844 -2.00 16.95 20.49
N SER A 845 -2.69 15.90 20.91
CA SER A 845 -4.15 15.91 21.04
C SER A 845 -4.63 15.05 22.21
N LEU A 846 -5.86 15.33 22.64
CA LEU A 846 -6.63 14.43 23.51
C LEU A 846 -7.49 13.52 22.64
N VAL A 847 -7.50 12.24 22.96
CA VAL A 847 -8.40 11.25 22.39
C VAL A 847 -9.53 11.01 23.39
N ILE A 848 -10.76 11.18 22.94
CA ILE A 848 -11.97 11.11 23.77
C ILE A 848 -12.93 10.08 23.17
N ARG A 849 -13.55 9.27 24.01
CA ARG A 849 -14.57 8.32 23.60
C ARG A 849 -15.62 8.14 24.71
N PHE A 850 -16.88 7.94 24.28
CA PHE A 850 -17.99 7.66 25.19
C PHE A 850 -18.79 6.45 24.69
N GLU A 851 -19.42 5.75 25.64
CA GLU A 851 -20.35 4.67 25.39
C GLU A 851 -21.43 4.68 26.46
N ALA A 852 -22.70 4.44 26.09
CA ALA A 852 -23.81 4.41 27.01
C ALA A 852 -24.96 3.52 26.53
N ASP A 853 -25.86 3.11 27.45
CA ASP A 853 -27.04 2.29 27.18
C ASP A 853 -28.17 3.10 26.55
N SER A 854 -28.13 4.43 26.65
CA SER A 854 -29.14 5.33 26.10
C SER A 854 -28.57 6.71 25.80
N GLU A 855 -29.23 7.47 24.93
CA GLU A 855 -28.86 8.86 24.61
C GLU A 855 -28.87 9.77 25.86
N ALA A 856 -29.82 9.55 26.79
CA ALA A 856 -29.87 10.30 28.03
C ALA A 856 -28.65 10.01 28.92
N ALA A 857 -28.23 8.74 29.02
CA ALA A 857 -27.03 8.34 29.73
C ALA A 857 -25.76 8.91 29.05
N MET A 858 -25.69 8.85 27.71
CA MET A 858 -24.61 9.43 26.91
C MET A 858 -24.45 10.92 27.22
N SER A 859 -25.55 11.69 27.09
CA SER A 859 -25.52 13.14 27.36
C SER A 859 -25.14 13.46 28.81
N GLY A 860 -25.60 12.66 29.78
CA GLY A 860 -25.27 12.84 31.20
C GLY A 860 -23.79 12.57 31.50
N ILE A 861 -23.20 11.55 30.87
CA ILE A 861 -21.75 11.24 31.00
C ILE A 861 -20.92 12.34 30.33
N GLN A 862 -21.27 12.71 29.11
CA GLN A 862 -20.59 13.78 28.37
C GLN A 862 -20.59 15.11 29.14
N GLU A 863 -21.73 15.47 29.78
CA GLU A 863 -21.81 16.71 30.54
C GLU A 863 -20.86 16.73 31.74
N GLN A 864 -20.72 15.62 32.47
CA GLN A 864 -19.77 15.52 33.58
C GLN A 864 -18.32 15.72 33.09
N PHE A 865 -17.96 15.10 31.97
CA PHE A 865 -16.64 15.29 31.36
C PHE A 865 -16.44 16.74 30.86
N ARG A 866 -17.45 17.32 30.22
CA ARG A 866 -17.43 18.70 29.71
C ARG A 866 -17.18 19.70 30.85
N GLN A 867 -17.89 19.55 31.95
CA GLN A 867 -17.71 20.43 33.13
C GLN A 867 -16.31 20.30 33.71
N LEU A 868 -15.78 19.08 33.85
CA LEU A 868 -14.44 18.87 34.38
C LEU A 868 -13.37 19.41 33.43
N MET A 869 -13.46 19.13 32.13
CA MET A 869 -12.48 19.59 31.13
C MET A 869 -12.45 21.13 31.03
N LYS A 870 -13.63 21.78 31.03
CA LYS A 870 -13.72 23.26 31.05
C LYS A 870 -13.24 23.90 32.37
N LYS A 871 -13.29 23.18 33.46
CA LYS A 871 -12.70 23.64 34.71
C LYS A 871 -11.16 23.74 34.63
N ILE A 872 -10.52 22.85 33.88
CA ILE A 872 -9.06 22.84 33.64
C ILE A 872 -8.68 23.88 32.59
N LYS A 873 -9.41 23.93 31.45
CA LYS A 873 -9.18 24.89 30.37
C LYS A 873 -10.52 25.46 29.89
N PRO A 874 -10.90 26.66 30.38
CA PRO A 874 -12.24 27.26 30.14
C PRO A 874 -12.57 27.48 28.66
N ASP A 875 -11.56 27.75 27.85
CA ASP A 875 -11.64 28.05 26.41
C ASP A 875 -11.55 26.79 25.52
N ILE A 876 -11.44 25.58 26.10
CA ILE A 876 -11.35 24.35 25.33
C ILE A 876 -12.62 24.12 24.50
N VAL A 877 -12.43 23.89 23.20
CA VAL A 877 -13.52 23.53 22.27
C VAL A 877 -13.66 22.02 22.26
N LEU A 878 -14.81 21.53 22.69
CA LEU A 878 -15.11 20.10 22.78
C LEU A 878 -16.02 19.66 21.65
N PRO A 879 -15.73 18.54 20.96
CA PRO A 879 -16.50 18.04 19.82
C PRO A 879 -17.76 17.23 20.22
N PHE A 880 -18.21 17.33 21.49
CA PHE A 880 -19.34 16.58 22.03
C PHE A 880 -20.19 17.42 22.97
#